data_d798a8d954948aed2357b90f1df613a8
#
_entry.id   d798a8d954948aed2357b90f1df613a8
#
_cell.length_a   1.000
_cell.length_b   1.000
_cell.length_c   1.000
_cell.angle_alpha   90.00
_cell.angle_beta   90.00
_cell.angle_gamma   90.00
#
_symmetry.space_group_name_H-M   'P 1'
#
loop_
_entity.id
_entity.type
_entity.pdbx_description
1 polymer ?
#
loop_
_entity_poly.entity_id
_entity_poly.type
_entity_poly.pdbx_seq_one_letter_code
_entity_poly.pdbx_strand_id
1 'polypeptide(L)'
;MTEQMNLTEQLKHYFGFDSFKGDQESIIKNLMSGNDTFVLMPTGGGKSLCYQLPSLIMEGTAIVVSPLIALMKNQVDVINGLSEEDGVAHYLNSSLNKSAIEKVKSDILSGKTKLLYVAPESLTKEDNVDFLKDVKISFYAIVEADCMSEWGHDFRPEYRRIRPIINEIGNAPVIALTATATDKVRTDIKKSLGIMDAKEFKSSFNRPNLYYEVRPKTNEIDKQIIMFIRQHAGKSGIIYCLSRKKVEELAEVLKANEIKAAPYHAGLDSATRSQTQDDFLMERIDVIVATIAFGMGIDKPDVRFVIHYDIPKSLEGYYQETGRAGRDGGEGICIAFYARKDLKKLEKFMENKPVAEQDIGRQLLQETAAYAESSVCRRKMLLHYFGEEYQEENCHNCDNCLHPTTKIEAKDELVVILRAVAAVKENFRQEYIIDFVKGRATDDIVSHKHNELEAFGAGEDMDSKMWNPVIRQALIAGYLKKDVENYGLLKLTAAGKRFIKNPESFMIVEDKVFKDDYGLESHSAGSEALDPELFAMLKDLRSDMSKKHKLPPYVVFQDVSLEQMATMYPVYLQELQNIQGVGAGKAKRYGKEFCALIKKYCEENDIERPEELRVRTVAKKSMLKVSIIQSIDRQIALDDLAEAKGLDFDDLLDEIEAIVYSGTKLNIDYFIEEVIDDEHVDDIYDYFMESDTDDLDTAQNELGEDYSEDEIRLVRIKFLSEQAN
;
A
#
# COMPACT_ATOMS: atom_id res chain seq x y z
N MET A 1 55.95 -4.42 -10.96
CA MET A 1 55.03 -3.37 -11.49
C MET A 1 53.74 -4.10 -11.81
N THR A 2 52.79 -4.10 -10.91
CA THR A 2 51.45 -4.65 -11.16
C THR A 2 50.80 -3.74 -12.21
N GLU A 3 50.52 -4.27 -13.39
CA GLU A 3 49.65 -3.62 -14.38
C GLU A 3 48.39 -3.14 -13.63
N GLN A 4 48.13 -1.87 -13.73
CA GLN A 4 46.92 -1.28 -13.11
C GLN A 4 45.73 -1.88 -13.85
N MET A 5 45.09 -2.89 -13.27
CA MET A 5 43.93 -3.57 -13.82
C MET A 5 42.88 -2.54 -14.19
N ASN A 6 42.51 -2.45 -15.46
CA ASN A 6 41.49 -1.53 -15.95
C ASN A 6 40.11 -2.10 -15.62
N LEU A 7 39.47 -1.57 -14.57
CA LEU A 7 38.14 -2.03 -14.12
C LEU A 7 37.06 -1.83 -15.19
N THR A 8 37.17 -0.81 -16.05
CA THR A 8 36.22 -0.59 -17.14
C THR A 8 36.30 -1.68 -18.20
N GLU A 9 37.52 -2.18 -18.50
CA GLU A 9 37.68 -3.34 -19.39
C GLU A 9 37.09 -4.61 -18.79
N GLN A 10 37.26 -4.83 -17.48
CA GLN A 10 36.67 -5.95 -16.77
C GLN A 10 35.13 -5.83 -16.73
N LEU A 11 34.60 -4.65 -16.50
CA LEU A 11 33.15 -4.38 -16.56
C LEU A 11 32.58 -4.73 -17.94
N LYS A 12 33.27 -4.32 -19.02
CA LYS A 12 32.85 -4.62 -20.38
C LYS A 12 32.98 -6.12 -20.68
N HIS A 13 34.03 -6.75 -20.21
CA HIS A 13 34.27 -8.20 -20.42
C HIS A 13 33.19 -9.06 -19.76
N TYR A 14 32.88 -8.83 -18.46
CA TYR A 14 31.96 -9.68 -17.71
C TYR A 14 30.50 -9.29 -17.89
N PHE A 15 30.17 -7.98 -18.00
CA PHE A 15 28.81 -7.48 -17.96
C PHE A 15 28.37 -6.76 -19.24
N GLY A 16 29.26 -6.52 -20.18
CA GLY A 16 28.96 -5.83 -21.44
C GLY A 16 28.73 -4.32 -21.30
N PHE A 17 28.96 -3.74 -20.13
CA PHE A 17 28.76 -2.29 -19.90
C PHE A 17 30.01 -1.49 -20.23
N ASP A 18 29.83 -0.34 -20.90
CA ASP A 18 30.94 0.53 -21.32
C ASP A 18 31.41 1.48 -20.20
N SER A 19 30.61 1.70 -19.15
CA SER A 19 30.93 2.62 -18.06
C SER A 19 30.20 2.28 -16.76
N PHE A 20 30.81 2.65 -15.63
CA PHE A 20 30.18 2.56 -14.31
C PHE A 20 29.13 3.66 -14.10
N LYS A 21 28.13 3.38 -13.28
CA LYS A 21 27.12 4.36 -12.87
C LYS A 21 27.51 4.95 -11.50
N GLY A 22 27.48 6.28 -11.38
CA GLY A 22 27.77 6.98 -10.12
C GLY A 22 29.08 6.50 -9.45
N ASP A 23 29.00 6.13 -8.18
CA ASP A 23 30.17 5.76 -7.37
C ASP A 23 30.62 4.29 -7.48
N GLN A 24 30.02 3.49 -8.38
CA GLN A 24 30.29 2.04 -8.47
C GLN A 24 31.78 1.72 -8.59
N GLU A 25 32.53 2.43 -9.45
CA GLU A 25 33.96 2.20 -9.61
C GLU A 25 34.75 2.49 -8.32
N SER A 26 34.41 3.57 -7.63
CA SER A 26 35.03 3.97 -6.37
C SER A 26 34.73 2.98 -5.24
N ILE A 27 33.52 2.43 -5.19
CA ILE A 27 33.10 1.39 -4.25
C ILE A 27 33.93 0.12 -4.48
N ILE A 28 34.00 -0.34 -5.72
CA ILE A 28 34.74 -1.54 -6.11
C ILE A 28 36.25 -1.39 -5.79
N LYS A 29 36.85 -0.24 -6.12
CA LYS A 29 38.24 0.05 -5.80
C LYS A 29 38.51 0.02 -4.30
N ASN A 30 37.62 0.60 -3.50
CA ASN A 30 37.74 0.62 -2.04
C ASN A 30 37.72 -0.80 -1.46
N LEU A 31 36.74 -1.63 -1.89
CA LEU A 31 36.61 -3.02 -1.46
C LEU A 31 37.82 -3.85 -1.87
N MET A 32 38.27 -3.76 -3.13
CA MET A 32 39.46 -4.50 -3.66
C MET A 32 40.76 -4.07 -2.98
N SER A 33 40.80 -2.87 -2.42
CA SER A 33 41.95 -2.39 -1.62
C SER A 33 41.96 -2.96 -0.18
N GLY A 34 41.01 -3.85 0.16
CA GLY A 34 40.95 -4.50 1.47
C GLY A 34 40.24 -3.66 2.56
N ASN A 35 39.46 -2.63 2.18
CA ASN A 35 38.80 -1.75 3.12
C ASN A 35 37.31 -2.12 3.27
N ASP A 36 36.83 -2.03 4.52
CA ASP A 36 35.38 -2.11 4.78
C ASP A 36 34.64 -0.97 4.10
N THR A 37 33.46 -1.29 3.57
CA THR A 37 32.68 -0.41 2.70
C THR A 37 31.23 -0.41 3.12
N PHE A 38 30.63 0.76 3.26
CA PHE A 38 29.17 0.91 3.47
C PHE A 38 28.54 1.60 2.26
N VAL A 39 27.53 0.97 1.67
CA VAL A 39 26.89 1.44 0.44
C VAL A 39 25.40 1.69 0.70
N LEU A 40 25.00 2.93 0.61
CA LEU A 40 23.60 3.37 0.59
C LEU A 40 23.23 3.78 -0.83
N MET A 41 22.52 2.92 -1.54
CA MET A 41 22.20 3.11 -2.94
C MET A 41 20.77 2.65 -3.23
N PRO A 42 19.94 3.45 -3.91
CA PRO A 42 18.54 3.13 -4.16
C PRO A 42 18.36 1.81 -4.93
N THR A 43 17.16 1.25 -4.87
CA THR A 43 16.77 0.13 -5.73
C THR A 43 16.92 0.54 -7.20
N GLY A 44 17.49 -0.32 -8.03
CA GLY A 44 17.83 -0.01 -9.43
C GLY A 44 19.14 0.79 -9.63
N GLY A 45 19.82 1.20 -8.54
CA GLY A 45 21.12 1.88 -8.62
C GLY A 45 22.30 0.99 -9.01
N GLY A 46 22.09 -0.33 -9.11
CA GLY A 46 23.15 -1.29 -9.50
C GLY A 46 24.03 -1.75 -8.34
N LYS A 47 23.45 -1.90 -7.13
CA LYS A 47 24.13 -2.42 -5.93
C LYS A 47 24.84 -3.76 -6.16
N SER A 48 24.21 -4.67 -6.92
CA SER A 48 24.74 -6.02 -7.16
C SER A 48 26.11 -5.99 -7.85
N LEU A 49 26.30 -5.08 -8.80
CA LEU A 49 27.58 -4.93 -9.52
C LEU A 49 28.75 -4.59 -8.57
N CYS A 50 28.47 -3.86 -7.49
CA CYS A 50 29.50 -3.43 -6.52
C CYS A 50 30.18 -4.60 -5.79
N TYR A 51 29.53 -5.78 -5.72
CA TYR A 51 30.14 -6.98 -5.15
C TYR A 51 30.32 -8.10 -6.19
N GLN A 52 29.52 -8.15 -7.25
CA GLN A 52 29.66 -9.17 -8.29
C GLN A 52 30.95 -9.01 -9.11
N LEU A 53 31.22 -7.82 -9.61
CA LEU A 53 32.43 -7.60 -10.41
C LEU A 53 33.74 -7.86 -9.61
N PRO A 54 33.93 -7.33 -8.39
CA PRO A 54 35.12 -7.62 -7.62
C PRO A 54 35.24 -9.11 -7.26
N SER A 55 34.15 -9.85 -7.03
CA SER A 55 34.23 -11.28 -6.76
C SER A 55 34.76 -12.09 -7.94
N LEU A 56 34.44 -11.72 -9.18
CA LEU A 56 34.93 -12.38 -10.39
C LEU A 56 36.43 -12.12 -10.62
N ILE A 57 36.91 -10.97 -10.14
CA ILE A 57 38.30 -10.52 -10.36
C ILE A 57 39.22 -10.98 -9.23
N MET A 58 38.77 -10.92 -7.97
CA MET A 58 39.61 -11.24 -6.81
C MET A 58 39.85 -12.74 -6.66
N GLU A 59 40.96 -13.08 -6.03
CA GLU A 59 41.27 -14.45 -5.68
C GLU A 59 40.45 -14.90 -4.46
N GLY A 60 39.89 -16.11 -4.50
CA GLY A 60 39.04 -16.69 -3.45
C GLY A 60 37.57 -16.62 -3.80
N THR A 61 36.73 -16.90 -2.79
CA THR A 61 35.28 -16.91 -2.91
C THR A 61 34.69 -15.78 -2.08
N ALA A 62 33.84 -14.94 -2.66
CA ALA A 62 33.06 -13.95 -1.94
C ALA A 62 31.81 -14.61 -1.28
N ILE A 63 31.61 -14.34 -0.01
CA ILE A 63 30.41 -14.79 0.72
C ILE A 63 29.37 -13.68 0.70
N VAL A 64 28.24 -13.94 0.02
CA VAL A 64 27.13 -12.97 -0.11
C VAL A 64 25.98 -13.39 0.82
N VAL A 65 25.81 -12.69 1.92
CA VAL A 65 24.69 -12.93 2.85
C VAL A 65 23.46 -12.18 2.35
N SER A 66 22.40 -12.92 2.07
CA SER A 66 21.15 -12.39 1.54
C SER A 66 19.94 -13.00 2.26
N PRO A 67 18.86 -12.24 2.52
CA PRO A 67 17.72 -12.72 3.29
C PRO A 67 16.76 -13.60 2.50
N LEU A 68 16.92 -13.73 1.17
CA LEU A 68 15.90 -14.26 0.28
C LEU A 68 16.41 -15.32 -0.68
N ILE A 69 15.85 -16.52 -0.58
CA ILE A 69 16.18 -17.67 -1.41
C ILE A 69 15.92 -17.41 -2.91
N ALA A 70 14.79 -16.77 -3.24
CA ALA A 70 14.46 -16.47 -4.64
C ALA A 70 15.44 -15.48 -5.28
N LEU A 71 15.87 -14.44 -4.53
CA LEU A 71 16.89 -13.50 -4.99
C LEU A 71 18.21 -14.19 -5.25
N MET A 72 18.65 -15.08 -4.34
CA MET A 72 19.90 -15.82 -4.50
C MET A 72 19.89 -16.64 -5.79
N LYS A 73 18.80 -17.37 -6.06
CA LYS A 73 18.66 -18.18 -7.28
C LYS A 73 18.81 -17.30 -8.53
N ASN A 74 18.03 -16.21 -8.61
CA ASN A 74 18.07 -15.30 -9.76
C ASN A 74 19.47 -14.72 -9.98
N GLN A 75 20.15 -14.29 -8.92
CA GLN A 75 21.50 -13.73 -9.01
C GLN A 75 22.53 -14.78 -9.46
N VAL A 76 22.41 -16.01 -8.97
CA VAL A 76 23.27 -17.13 -9.39
C VAL A 76 23.03 -17.47 -10.86
N ASP A 77 21.78 -17.56 -11.29
CA ASP A 77 21.42 -17.86 -12.67
C ASP A 77 21.96 -16.78 -13.64
N VAL A 78 21.87 -15.49 -13.25
CA VAL A 78 22.42 -14.38 -14.04
C VAL A 78 23.95 -14.49 -14.15
N ILE A 79 24.66 -14.70 -13.05
CA ILE A 79 26.15 -14.78 -13.07
C ILE A 79 26.64 -16.00 -13.86
N ASN A 80 26.01 -17.17 -13.67
CA ASN A 80 26.36 -18.36 -14.42
C ASN A 80 26.03 -18.19 -15.92
N GLY A 81 24.96 -17.45 -16.27
CA GLY A 81 24.62 -17.13 -17.66
C GLY A 81 25.58 -16.15 -18.34
N LEU A 82 26.33 -15.34 -17.58
CA LEU A 82 27.34 -14.42 -18.07
C LEU A 82 28.72 -15.10 -18.19
N SER A 83 28.91 -16.24 -17.56
CA SER A 83 30.18 -16.97 -17.55
C SER A 83 30.22 -18.10 -18.60
N GLU A 84 31.38 -18.34 -19.20
CA GLU A 84 31.58 -19.50 -20.08
C GLU A 84 31.65 -20.82 -19.29
N GLU A 85 31.85 -20.75 -17.97
CA GLU A 85 31.95 -21.90 -17.08
C GLU A 85 30.77 -21.99 -16.12
N ASP A 86 30.15 -23.17 -15.99
CA ASP A 86 29.12 -23.44 -14.98
C ASP A 86 29.72 -23.50 -13.57
N GLY A 87 29.00 -22.98 -12.56
CA GLY A 87 29.38 -23.09 -11.14
C GLY A 87 30.32 -22.00 -10.63
N VAL A 88 30.45 -20.91 -11.37
CA VAL A 88 31.10 -19.67 -10.92
C VAL A 88 30.36 -19.04 -9.76
N ALA A 89 29.03 -19.14 -9.73
CA ALA A 89 28.20 -18.75 -8.62
C ALA A 89 27.34 -19.93 -8.13
N HIS A 90 27.23 -20.04 -6.81
CA HIS A 90 26.36 -21.00 -6.14
C HIS A 90 25.54 -20.32 -5.03
N TYR A 91 24.49 -21.00 -4.56
CA TYR A 91 23.80 -20.64 -3.32
C TYR A 91 23.77 -21.80 -2.35
N LEU A 92 23.71 -21.50 -1.06
CA LEU A 92 23.61 -22.46 0.02
C LEU A 92 22.45 -22.06 0.94
N ASN A 93 21.35 -22.82 0.85
CA ASN A 93 20.15 -22.60 1.64
C ASN A 93 19.42 -23.92 1.94
N SER A 94 18.28 -23.84 2.65
CA SER A 94 17.50 -25.01 3.08
C SER A 94 16.79 -25.77 1.94
N SER A 95 16.77 -25.25 0.71
CA SER A 95 16.10 -25.91 -0.41
C SER A 95 16.96 -26.94 -1.13
N LEU A 96 18.28 -26.95 -0.88
CA LEU A 96 19.21 -27.87 -1.53
C LEU A 96 19.18 -29.27 -0.90
N ASN A 97 19.27 -30.29 -1.76
CA ASN A 97 19.49 -31.66 -1.33
C ASN A 97 21.00 -31.93 -1.06
N LYS A 98 21.31 -33.07 -0.41
CA LYS A 98 22.70 -33.42 -0.02
C LYS A 98 23.67 -33.45 -1.19
N SER A 99 23.29 -34.03 -2.32
CA SER A 99 24.16 -34.13 -3.51
C SER A 99 24.47 -32.75 -4.08
N ALA A 100 23.51 -31.82 -4.10
CA ALA A 100 23.73 -30.45 -4.53
C ALA A 100 24.68 -29.70 -3.58
N ILE A 101 24.55 -29.91 -2.26
CA ILE A 101 25.46 -29.32 -1.26
C ILE A 101 26.89 -29.83 -1.44
N GLU A 102 27.09 -31.13 -1.67
CA GLU A 102 28.39 -31.71 -1.94
C GLU A 102 29.05 -31.15 -3.21
N LYS A 103 28.25 -30.95 -4.27
CA LYS A 103 28.72 -30.29 -5.49
C LYS A 103 29.17 -28.86 -5.22
N VAL A 104 28.37 -28.07 -4.52
CA VAL A 104 28.72 -26.70 -4.13
C VAL A 104 30.04 -26.67 -3.36
N LYS A 105 30.22 -27.54 -2.36
CA LYS A 105 31.44 -27.63 -1.55
C LYS A 105 32.64 -28.01 -2.41
N SER A 106 32.49 -28.96 -3.32
CA SER A 106 33.55 -29.38 -4.24
C SER A 106 34.00 -28.26 -5.19
N ASP A 107 33.02 -27.51 -5.77
CA ASP A 107 33.32 -26.41 -6.67
C ASP A 107 34.02 -25.23 -5.95
N ILE A 108 33.69 -24.98 -4.67
CA ILE A 108 34.36 -23.99 -3.83
C ILE A 108 35.81 -24.39 -3.55
N LEU A 109 36.04 -25.64 -3.10
CA LEU A 109 37.39 -26.13 -2.77
C LEU A 109 38.31 -26.18 -4.01
N SER A 110 37.75 -26.40 -5.18
CA SER A 110 38.50 -26.34 -6.43
C SER A 110 38.85 -24.92 -6.89
N GLY A 111 38.33 -23.87 -6.20
CA GLY A 111 38.54 -22.48 -6.58
C GLY A 111 37.68 -21.99 -7.76
N LYS A 112 36.78 -22.84 -8.25
CA LYS A 112 35.88 -22.53 -9.36
C LYS A 112 34.81 -21.50 -8.96
N THR A 113 34.24 -21.64 -7.75
CA THR A 113 33.21 -20.77 -7.26
C THR A 113 33.76 -19.44 -6.78
N LYS A 114 33.33 -18.36 -7.42
CA LYS A 114 33.70 -16.96 -7.10
C LYS A 114 32.70 -16.28 -6.15
N LEU A 115 31.42 -16.65 -6.26
CA LEU A 115 30.35 -16.13 -5.40
C LEU A 115 29.59 -17.28 -4.75
N LEU A 116 29.49 -17.24 -3.44
CA LEU A 116 28.60 -18.11 -2.67
C LEU A 116 27.52 -17.26 -1.97
N TYR A 117 26.29 -17.36 -2.43
CA TYR A 117 25.14 -16.76 -1.75
C TYR A 117 24.67 -17.65 -0.60
N VAL A 118 24.51 -17.08 0.59
CA VAL A 118 24.14 -17.84 1.79
C VAL A 118 23.00 -17.12 2.52
N ALA A 119 21.98 -17.89 2.94
CA ALA A 119 20.98 -17.37 3.87
C ALA A 119 21.59 -17.23 5.27
N PRO A 120 21.20 -16.19 6.06
CA PRO A 120 21.72 -16.01 7.43
C PRO A 120 21.60 -17.27 8.29
N GLU A 121 20.44 -17.96 8.21
CA GLU A 121 20.13 -19.18 8.96
C GLU A 121 21.01 -20.37 8.52
N SER A 122 21.47 -20.36 7.27
CA SER A 122 22.38 -21.39 6.76
C SER A 122 23.82 -21.09 7.12
N LEU A 123 24.20 -19.82 7.15
CA LEU A 123 25.53 -19.39 7.58
C LEU A 123 25.79 -19.72 9.07
N THR A 124 24.74 -19.72 9.90
CA THR A 124 24.85 -20.02 11.35
C THR A 124 25.01 -21.51 11.66
N LYS A 125 24.90 -22.43 10.69
CA LYS A 125 25.06 -23.87 10.90
C LYS A 125 26.52 -24.23 11.09
N GLU A 126 26.84 -24.96 12.14
CA GLU A 126 28.20 -25.35 12.52
C GLU A 126 28.95 -26.02 11.37
N ASP A 127 28.33 -27.00 10.70
CA ASP A 127 28.91 -27.69 9.52
C ASP A 127 29.31 -26.75 8.37
N ASN A 128 28.59 -25.65 8.20
CA ASN A 128 28.90 -24.67 7.16
C ASN A 128 30.00 -23.72 7.61
N VAL A 129 30.01 -23.31 8.86
CA VAL A 129 31.05 -22.47 9.46
C VAL A 129 32.38 -23.21 9.40
N ASP A 130 32.41 -24.47 9.85
CA ASP A 130 33.63 -25.29 9.83
C ASP A 130 34.16 -25.51 8.42
N PHE A 131 33.29 -25.80 7.46
CA PHE A 131 33.70 -25.90 6.04
C PHE A 131 34.30 -24.60 5.52
N LEU A 132 33.70 -23.43 5.85
CA LEU A 132 34.17 -22.13 5.33
C LEU A 132 35.49 -21.66 5.96
N LYS A 133 35.92 -22.22 7.11
CA LYS A 133 37.24 -21.95 7.70
C LYS A 133 38.41 -22.39 6.78
N ASP A 134 38.18 -23.42 5.97
CA ASP A 134 39.16 -23.95 5.03
C ASP A 134 39.14 -23.27 3.65
N VAL A 135 38.23 -22.30 3.45
CA VAL A 135 38.03 -21.59 2.17
C VAL A 135 38.72 -20.23 2.21
N LYS A 136 39.45 -19.89 1.14
CA LYS A 136 39.97 -18.53 0.97
C LYS A 136 38.86 -17.58 0.64
N ILE A 137 38.44 -16.77 1.64
CA ILE A 137 37.41 -15.77 1.48
C ILE A 137 38.02 -14.49 0.90
N SER A 138 37.44 -13.99 -0.21
CA SER A 138 37.84 -12.70 -0.79
C SER A 138 37.29 -11.51 -0.04
N PHE A 139 36.00 -11.53 0.29
CA PHE A 139 35.29 -10.55 1.12
C PHE A 139 33.90 -11.07 1.52
N TYR A 140 33.23 -10.38 2.44
CA TYR A 140 31.83 -10.61 2.81
C TYR A 140 30.95 -9.48 2.27
N ALA A 141 29.89 -9.82 1.55
CA ALA A 141 28.87 -8.86 1.12
C ALA A 141 27.58 -9.09 1.89
N ILE A 142 27.14 -8.09 2.64
CA ILE A 142 25.91 -8.14 3.41
C ILE A 142 24.85 -7.33 2.65
N VAL A 143 23.97 -8.05 1.97
CA VAL A 143 22.89 -7.48 1.14
C VAL A 143 21.64 -7.28 1.99
N GLU A 144 20.89 -6.20 1.73
CA GLU A 144 19.75 -5.73 2.55
C GLU A 144 20.18 -5.62 4.02
N ALA A 145 21.28 -4.90 4.26
CA ALA A 145 21.89 -4.78 5.58
C ALA A 145 20.97 -4.10 6.62
N ASP A 146 19.94 -3.36 6.18
CA ASP A 146 18.89 -2.79 7.02
C ASP A 146 18.07 -3.84 7.78
N CYS A 147 18.01 -5.10 7.30
CA CYS A 147 17.46 -6.24 8.05
C CYS A 147 18.14 -6.47 9.41
N MET A 148 19.32 -5.89 9.64
CA MET A 148 20.07 -5.99 10.90
C MET A 148 19.55 -5.07 12.00
N SER A 149 18.86 -3.99 11.62
CA SER A 149 18.38 -2.95 12.52
C SER A 149 16.91 -3.15 12.88
N GLU A 150 16.57 -3.04 14.16
CA GLU A 150 15.18 -3.03 14.64
C GLU A 150 14.38 -1.84 14.09
N TRP A 151 15.08 -0.82 13.62
CA TRP A 151 14.52 0.37 12.98
C TRP A 151 14.47 0.26 11.46
N GLY A 152 14.94 -0.88 10.91
CA GLY A 152 14.89 -1.17 9.49
C GLY A 152 13.53 -1.69 9.04
N HIS A 153 13.33 -1.80 7.75
CA HIS A 153 12.04 -2.19 7.15
C HIS A 153 11.62 -3.65 7.47
N ASP A 154 12.58 -4.58 7.50
CA ASP A 154 12.35 -6.03 7.74
C ASP A 154 13.42 -6.58 8.69
N PHE A 155 13.28 -6.29 9.98
CA PHE A 155 14.23 -6.74 10.98
C PHE A 155 14.29 -8.26 11.06
N ARG A 156 15.51 -8.80 11.01
CA ARG A 156 15.82 -10.24 11.13
C ARG A 156 16.91 -10.48 12.18
N PRO A 157 16.57 -11.09 13.31
CA PRO A 157 17.52 -11.32 14.41
C PRO A 157 18.78 -12.09 13.99
N GLU A 158 18.66 -12.99 12.98
CA GLU A 158 19.77 -13.79 12.45
C GLU A 158 20.90 -12.92 11.87
N TYR A 159 20.58 -11.75 11.32
CA TYR A 159 21.58 -10.83 10.81
C TYR A 159 22.53 -10.30 11.89
N ARG A 160 22.10 -10.18 13.13
CA ARG A 160 22.97 -9.75 14.25
C ARG A 160 24.02 -10.79 14.62
N ARG A 161 23.86 -12.03 14.18
CA ARG A 161 24.82 -13.12 14.40
C ARG A 161 25.94 -13.16 13.35
N ILE A 162 25.84 -12.37 12.27
CA ILE A 162 26.79 -12.42 11.13
C ILE A 162 28.19 -12.04 11.58
N ARG A 163 28.37 -10.97 12.37
CA ARG A 163 29.72 -10.53 12.77
C ARG A 163 30.48 -11.55 13.61
N PRO A 164 29.90 -12.18 14.66
CA PRO A 164 30.53 -13.28 15.35
C PRO A 164 30.99 -14.43 14.43
N ILE A 165 30.15 -14.78 13.45
CA ILE A 165 30.45 -15.86 12.48
C ILE A 165 31.58 -15.47 11.52
N ILE A 166 31.61 -14.22 11.04
CA ILE A 166 32.74 -13.72 10.23
C ILE A 166 34.04 -13.83 11.01
N ASN A 167 34.03 -13.47 12.27
CA ASN A 167 35.24 -13.59 13.14
C ASN A 167 35.69 -15.03 13.33
N GLU A 168 34.76 -15.99 13.31
CA GLU A 168 35.05 -17.42 13.44
C GLU A 168 35.57 -18.06 12.15
N ILE A 169 34.99 -17.70 10.97
CA ILE A 169 35.39 -18.19 9.66
C ILE A 169 36.78 -17.61 9.27
N GLY A 170 36.92 -16.29 9.37
CA GLY A 170 38.16 -15.61 9.04
C GLY A 170 37.92 -14.15 8.62
N ASN A 171 38.85 -13.28 8.98
CA ASN A 171 38.74 -11.86 8.66
C ASN A 171 38.98 -11.60 7.17
N ALA A 172 38.05 -10.95 6.54
CA ALA A 172 38.13 -10.39 5.20
C ALA A 172 37.32 -9.08 5.16
N PRO A 173 37.54 -8.21 4.16
CA PRO A 173 36.78 -6.98 4.04
C PRO A 173 35.26 -7.20 4.01
N VAL A 174 34.50 -6.29 4.57
CA VAL A 174 33.03 -6.34 4.59
C VAL A 174 32.46 -5.20 3.73
N ILE A 175 31.60 -5.53 2.80
CA ILE A 175 30.76 -4.55 2.12
C ILE A 175 29.31 -4.71 2.57
N ALA A 176 28.74 -3.70 3.23
CA ALA A 176 27.34 -3.66 3.63
C ALA A 176 26.56 -2.80 2.64
N LEU A 177 25.49 -3.36 2.08
CA LEU A 177 24.67 -2.69 1.05
C LEU A 177 23.20 -2.66 1.48
N THR A 178 22.58 -1.49 1.36
CA THR A 178 21.14 -1.32 1.55
C THR A 178 20.57 -0.28 0.61
N ALA A 179 19.27 -0.39 0.33
CA ALA A 179 18.54 0.59 -0.46
C ALA A 179 18.01 1.75 0.39
N THR A 180 17.73 1.49 1.67
CA THR A 180 17.04 2.42 2.57
C THR A 180 17.68 2.36 3.94
N ALA A 181 18.24 3.46 4.39
CA ALA A 181 18.74 3.57 5.76
C ALA A 181 18.75 5.03 6.21
N THR A 182 17.98 5.32 7.25
CA THR A 182 18.12 6.57 8.01
C THR A 182 19.47 6.60 8.73
N ASP A 183 19.90 7.76 9.23
CA ASP A 183 21.17 7.89 9.94
C ASP A 183 21.27 6.93 11.13
N LYS A 184 20.15 6.68 11.81
CA LYS A 184 20.06 5.74 12.93
C LYS A 184 20.26 4.29 12.47
N VAL A 185 19.57 3.87 11.43
CA VAL A 185 19.70 2.52 10.83
C VAL A 185 21.13 2.30 10.35
N ARG A 186 21.73 3.29 9.68
CA ARG A 186 23.11 3.25 9.19
C ARG A 186 24.11 3.03 10.33
N THR A 187 23.99 3.81 11.42
CA THR A 187 24.84 3.68 12.60
C THR A 187 24.70 2.32 13.25
N ASP A 188 23.48 1.81 13.38
CA ASP A 188 23.20 0.49 13.96
C ASP A 188 23.81 -0.66 13.12
N ILE A 189 23.68 -0.60 11.81
CA ILE A 189 24.31 -1.57 10.88
C ILE A 189 25.83 -1.56 11.04
N LYS A 190 26.49 -0.39 10.98
CA LYS A 190 27.94 -0.27 11.11
C LYS A 190 28.43 -0.80 12.44
N LYS A 191 27.70 -0.49 13.52
CA LYS A 191 28.02 -0.98 14.87
C LYS A 191 27.86 -2.50 14.96
N SER A 192 26.78 -3.05 14.45
CA SER A 192 26.49 -4.48 14.50
C SER A 192 27.47 -5.32 13.67
N LEU A 193 27.95 -4.79 12.54
CA LEU A 193 29.00 -5.41 11.72
C LEU A 193 30.42 -5.11 12.20
N GLY A 194 30.61 -4.21 13.15
CA GLY A 194 31.93 -3.80 13.62
C GLY A 194 32.76 -3.07 12.56
N ILE A 195 32.11 -2.32 11.66
CA ILE A 195 32.73 -1.58 10.55
C ILE A 195 32.52 -0.06 10.73
N MET A 196 32.70 0.45 11.93
CA MET A 196 32.45 1.87 12.22
C MET A 196 33.29 2.83 11.36
N ASP A 197 34.49 2.43 10.99
CA ASP A 197 35.44 3.19 10.16
C ASP A 197 35.28 2.92 8.66
N ALA A 198 34.26 2.13 8.25
CA ALA A 198 33.99 1.83 6.84
C ALA A 198 33.77 3.11 6.04
N LYS A 199 34.37 3.17 4.86
CA LYS A 199 34.11 4.24 3.91
C LYS A 199 32.66 4.19 3.43
N GLU A 200 31.95 5.31 3.59
CA GLU A 200 30.55 5.44 3.19
C GLU A 200 30.44 6.00 1.77
N PHE A 201 29.58 5.36 0.99
CA PHE A 201 29.14 5.83 -0.33
C PHE A 201 27.63 5.98 -0.29
N LYS A 202 27.15 7.19 -0.54
CA LYS A 202 25.73 7.51 -0.53
C LYS A 202 25.32 8.05 -1.89
N SER A 203 24.53 7.26 -2.62
CA SER A 203 23.91 7.72 -3.85
C SER A 203 22.61 8.47 -3.54
N SER A 204 22.22 9.38 -4.44
CA SER A 204 20.94 10.08 -4.32
C SER A 204 19.77 9.11 -4.35
N PHE A 205 18.78 9.37 -3.50
CA PHE A 205 17.47 8.68 -3.53
C PHE A 205 16.56 9.16 -4.66
N ASN A 206 16.97 10.19 -5.38
CA ASN A 206 16.16 10.72 -6.46
C ASN A 206 16.04 9.74 -7.63
N ARG A 207 14.81 9.45 -8.00
CA ARG A 207 14.44 8.65 -9.17
C ARG A 207 13.66 9.54 -10.15
N PRO A 208 14.35 10.34 -10.97
CA PRO A 208 13.71 11.35 -11.84
C PRO A 208 12.75 10.73 -12.86
N ASN A 209 12.97 9.47 -13.22
CA ASN A 209 12.14 8.71 -14.16
C ASN A 209 10.83 8.18 -13.57
N LEU A 210 10.58 8.33 -12.26
CA LEU A 210 9.35 7.87 -11.64
C LEU A 210 8.36 9.03 -11.45
N TYR A 211 7.15 8.84 -11.95
CA TYR A 211 6.00 9.69 -11.65
C TYR A 211 5.32 9.21 -10.37
N TYR A 212 4.98 10.14 -9.47
CA TYR A 212 4.29 9.83 -8.21
C TYR A 212 2.93 10.50 -8.13
N GLU A 213 1.92 9.73 -7.76
CA GLU A 213 0.55 10.20 -7.61
C GLU A 213 -0.13 9.56 -6.41
N VAL A 214 -0.95 10.34 -5.66
CA VAL A 214 -1.84 9.83 -4.62
C VAL A 214 -3.27 10.17 -4.98
N ARG A 215 -4.11 9.15 -5.09
CA ARG A 215 -5.55 9.25 -5.41
C ARG A 215 -6.41 8.93 -4.20
N PRO A 216 -7.61 9.54 -4.08
CA PRO A 216 -8.58 9.12 -3.09
C PRO A 216 -9.02 7.66 -3.37
N LYS A 217 -9.14 6.87 -2.31
CA LYS A 217 -9.65 5.52 -2.39
C LYS A 217 -11.17 5.56 -2.34
N THR A 218 -11.83 5.23 -3.43
CA THR A 218 -13.28 5.23 -3.60
C THR A 218 -13.80 3.81 -3.87
N ASN A 219 -15.11 3.63 -3.92
CA ASN A 219 -15.72 2.36 -4.29
C ASN A 219 -15.41 1.93 -5.75
N GLU A 220 -14.98 2.87 -6.59
CA GLU A 220 -14.63 2.62 -7.99
C GLU A 220 -13.14 2.32 -8.24
N ILE A 221 -12.37 2.06 -7.19
CA ILE A 221 -10.91 1.82 -7.31
C ILE A 221 -10.59 0.69 -8.29
N ASP A 222 -11.34 -0.41 -8.27
CA ASP A 222 -11.11 -1.56 -9.17
C ASP A 222 -11.30 -1.12 -10.63
N LYS A 223 -12.33 -0.32 -10.92
CA LYS A 223 -12.60 0.26 -12.24
C LYS A 223 -11.48 1.21 -12.69
N GLN A 224 -11.03 2.09 -11.80
CA GLN A 224 -9.92 3.01 -12.10
C GLN A 224 -8.63 2.25 -12.43
N ILE A 225 -8.33 1.16 -11.71
CA ILE A 225 -7.17 0.31 -11.97
C ILE A 225 -7.29 -0.37 -13.33
N ILE A 226 -8.46 -0.94 -13.66
CA ILE A 226 -8.69 -1.59 -14.95
C ILE A 226 -8.52 -0.61 -16.11
N MET A 227 -9.11 0.58 -16.00
CA MET A 227 -8.98 1.62 -17.02
C MET A 227 -7.52 2.04 -17.20
N PHE A 228 -6.81 2.25 -16.09
CA PHE A 228 -5.38 2.59 -16.12
C PHE A 228 -4.56 1.51 -16.83
N ILE A 229 -4.77 0.23 -16.50
CA ILE A 229 -4.03 -0.88 -17.14
C ILE A 229 -4.35 -0.96 -18.64
N ARG A 230 -5.62 -0.76 -19.04
CA ARG A 230 -6.01 -0.75 -20.46
C ARG A 230 -5.33 0.36 -21.24
N GLN A 231 -5.19 1.57 -20.66
CA GLN A 231 -4.41 2.68 -21.26
C GLN A 231 -2.91 2.35 -21.36
N HIS A 232 -2.42 1.39 -20.57
CA HIS A 232 -1.04 0.92 -20.56
C HIS A 232 -0.92 -0.55 -21.01
N ALA A 233 -1.77 -0.98 -21.94
CA ALA A 233 -1.80 -2.37 -22.42
C ALA A 233 -0.42 -2.87 -22.87
N GLY A 234 -0.09 -4.11 -22.51
CA GLY A 234 1.22 -4.72 -22.80
C GLY A 234 2.38 -4.18 -21.96
N LYS A 235 2.12 -3.36 -20.93
CA LYS A 235 3.14 -2.91 -19.98
C LYS A 235 3.12 -3.76 -18.72
N SER A 236 4.29 -4.13 -18.23
CA SER A 236 4.42 -4.89 -16.97
C SER A 236 4.14 -4.00 -15.76
N GLY A 237 3.37 -4.50 -14.79
CA GLY A 237 3.01 -3.77 -13.59
C GLY A 237 2.83 -4.62 -12.35
N ILE A 238 2.89 -3.97 -11.19
CA ILE A 238 2.70 -4.59 -9.88
C ILE A 238 1.62 -3.82 -9.12
N ILE A 239 0.68 -4.54 -8.50
CA ILE A 239 -0.36 -3.95 -7.66
C ILE A 239 -0.23 -4.52 -6.25
N TYR A 240 0.02 -3.67 -5.26
CA TYR A 240 0.14 -4.05 -3.87
C TYR A 240 -1.18 -3.90 -3.12
N CYS A 241 -1.59 -4.98 -2.45
CA CYS A 241 -2.75 -5.03 -1.57
C CYS A 241 -2.35 -5.49 -0.16
N LEU A 242 -3.06 -5.00 0.86
CA LEU A 242 -2.77 -5.33 2.25
C LEU A 242 -3.12 -6.78 2.61
N SER A 243 -4.19 -7.34 2.06
CA SER A 243 -4.68 -8.67 2.42
C SER A 243 -4.58 -9.68 1.27
N ARG A 244 -4.34 -10.97 1.63
CA ARG A 244 -4.32 -12.09 0.68
C ARG A 244 -5.63 -12.21 -0.09
N LYS A 245 -6.76 -12.07 0.62
CA LYS A 245 -8.10 -12.12 0.04
C LYS A 245 -8.27 -11.08 -1.07
N LYS A 246 -7.87 -9.81 -0.80
CA LYS A 246 -7.98 -8.75 -1.81
C LYS A 246 -7.06 -8.98 -3.01
N VAL A 247 -5.90 -9.58 -2.80
CA VAL A 247 -4.98 -9.98 -3.88
C VAL A 247 -5.65 -10.96 -4.83
N GLU A 248 -6.28 -12.01 -4.29
CA GLU A 248 -6.98 -13.03 -5.10
C GLU A 248 -8.19 -12.43 -5.80
N GLU A 249 -9.04 -11.67 -5.08
CA GLU A 249 -10.23 -11.02 -5.65
C GLU A 249 -9.87 -10.08 -6.81
N LEU A 250 -8.88 -9.20 -6.62
CA LEU A 250 -8.50 -8.25 -7.65
C LEU A 250 -7.86 -8.94 -8.86
N ALA A 251 -7.04 -9.98 -8.64
CA ALA A 251 -6.47 -10.75 -9.74
C ALA A 251 -7.56 -11.42 -10.60
N GLU A 252 -8.61 -11.96 -9.98
CA GLU A 252 -9.76 -12.54 -10.70
C GLU A 252 -10.56 -11.46 -11.47
N VAL A 253 -10.77 -10.29 -10.85
CA VAL A 253 -11.41 -9.14 -11.52
C VAL A 253 -10.61 -8.71 -12.75
N LEU A 254 -9.29 -8.63 -12.64
CA LEU A 254 -8.42 -8.28 -13.78
C LEU A 254 -8.48 -9.32 -14.89
N LYS A 255 -8.43 -10.63 -14.56
CA LYS A 255 -8.56 -11.72 -15.52
C LYS A 255 -9.91 -11.69 -16.25
N ALA A 256 -11.01 -11.45 -15.52
CA ALA A 256 -12.35 -11.33 -16.11
C ALA A 256 -12.44 -10.15 -17.11
N ASN A 257 -11.58 -9.15 -16.96
CA ASN A 257 -11.44 -8.00 -17.86
C ASN A 257 -10.35 -8.19 -18.93
N GLU A 258 -9.93 -9.45 -19.19
CA GLU A 258 -8.97 -9.83 -20.23
C GLU A 258 -7.55 -9.29 -19.99
N ILE A 259 -7.21 -8.93 -18.74
CA ILE A 259 -5.88 -8.55 -18.33
C ILE A 259 -5.12 -9.79 -17.87
N LYS A 260 -3.93 -10.04 -18.40
CA LYS A 260 -3.06 -11.15 -17.99
C LYS A 260 -2.48 -10.87 -16.61
N ALA A 261 -3.24 -11.18 -15.56
CA ALA A 261 -2.85 -10.95 -14.18
C ALA A 261 -2.76 -12.25 -13.38
N ALA A 262 -1.91 -12.26 -12.34
CA ALA A 262 -1.82 -13.37 -11.40
C ALA A 262 -1.67 -12.89 -9.95
N PRO A 263 -2.23 -13.61 -8.96
CA PRO A 263 -2.05 -13.32 -7.55
C PRO A 263 -0.70 -13.81 -7.04
N TYR A 264 -0.12 -13.09 -6.07
CA TYR A 264 1.10 -13.52 -5.39
C TYR A 264 1.08 -13.13 -3.89
N HIS A 265 1.12 -14.13 -3.01
CA HIS A 265 1.22 -13.90 -1.56
C HIS A 265 1.80 -15.14 -0.85
N ALA A 266 2.23 -14.97 0.39
CA ALA A 266 2.87 -16.02 1.18
C ALA A 266 1.97 -17.24 1.49
N GLY A 267 0.65 -17.13 1.31
CA GLY A 267 -0.30 -18.24 1.48
C GLY A 267 -0.35 -19.21 0.30
N LEU A 268 0.20 -18.84 -0.86
CA LEU A 268 0.33 -19.75 -2.00
C LEU A 268 1.46 -20.75 -1.74
N ASP A 269 1.34 -21.96 -2.31
CA ASP A 269 2.41 -22.96 -2.26
C ASP A 269 3.66 -22.49 -3.01
N SER A 270 4.81 -23.10 -2.71
CA SER A 270 6.09 -22.68 -3.25
C SER A 270 6.18 -22.85 -4.78
N ALA A 271 5.56 -23.89 -5.32
CA ALA A 271 5.58 -24.17 -6.76
C ALA A 271 4.78 -23.12 -7.52
N THR A 272 3.57 -22.79 -7.06
CA THR A 272 2.72 -21.73 -7.63
C THR A 272 3.42 -20.37 -7.56
N ARG A 273 4.06 -20.02 -6.45
CA ARG A 273 4.81 -18.76 -6.34
C ARG A 273 5.97 -18.69 -7.32
N SER A 274 6.74 -19.77 -7.45
CA SER A 274 7.86 -19.83 -8.40
C SER A 274 7.36 -19.72 -9.84
N GLN A 275 6.29 -20.45 -10.19
CA GLN A 275 5.71 -20.40 -11.53
C GLN A 275 5.18 -19.01 -11.87
N THR A 276 4.45 -18.36 -10.96
CA THR A 276 3.92 -17.00 -11.16
C THR A 276 5.05 -15.99 -11.37
N GLN A 277 6.15 -16.13 -10.62
CA GLN A 277 7.34 -15.29 -10.78
C GLN A 277 8.01 -15.51 -12.15
N ASP A 278 8.19 -16.77 -12.55
CA ASP A 278 8.77 -17.11 -13.85
C ASP A 278 7.86 -16.62 -15.00
N ASP A 279 6.53 -16.73 -14.87
CA ASP A 279 5.58 -16.25 -15.87
C ASP A 279 5.62 -14.72 -16.01
N PHE A 280 5.84 -13.99 -14.92
CA PHE A 280 6.01 -12.54 -14.97
C PHE A 280 7.33 -12.13 -15.61
N LEU A 281 8.43 -12.83 -15.27
CA LEU A 281 9.74 -12.57 -15.88
C LEU A 281 9.74 -12.90 -17.38
N MET A 282 9.02 -13.95 -17.79
CA MET A 282 8.92 -14.40 -19.18
C MET A 282 7.78 -13.74 -19.96
N GLU A 283 7.17 -12.67 -19.41
CA GLU A 283 6.11 -11.87 -20.05
C GLU A 283 4.85 -12.68 -20.44
N ARG A 284 4.58 -13.81 -19.75
CA ARG A 284 3.35 -14.57 -19.90
C ARG A 284 2.18 -13.92 -19.17
N ILE A 285 2.49 -13.18 -18.12
CA ILE A 285 1.57 -12.31 -17.39
C ILE A 285 2.13 -10.90 -17.36
N ASP A 286 1.25 -9.92 -17.50
CA ASP A 286 1.59 -8.50 -17.56
C ASP A 286 1.53 -7.85 -16.18
N VAL A 287 0.63 -8.34 -15.30
CA VAL A 287 0.34 -7.71 -14.01
C VAL A 287 0.40 -8.73 -12.87
N ILE A 288 1.16 -8.43 -11.85
CA ILE A 288 1.13 -9.15 -10.57
C ILE A 288 0.29 -8.36 -9.57
N VAL A 289 -0.71 -9.03 -8.97
CA VAL A 289 -1.42 -8.51 -7.79
C VAL A 289 -0.84 -9.21 -6.57
N ALA A 290 -0.29 -8.45 -5.62
CA ALA A 290 0.50 -9.06 -4.55
C ALA A 290 0.33 -8.39 -3.18
N THR A 291 0.67 -9.15 -2.12
CA THR A 291 1.04 -8.56 -0.84
C THR A 291 2.52 -8.18 -0.86
N ILE A 292 3.02 -7.57 0.23
CA ILE A 292 4.46 -7.28 0.40
C ILE A 292 5.37 -8.50 0.22
N ALA A 293 4.82 -9.72 0.21
CA ALA A 293 5.57 -10.95 -0.06
C ALA A 293 6.14 -11.00 -1.49
N PHE A 294 5.54 -10.28 -2.45
CA PHE A 294 6.10 -10.05 -3.78
C PHE A 294 6.96 -8.79 -3.72
N GLY A 295 8.11 -8.91 -3.13
CA GLY A 295 8.90 -7.75 -2.83
C GLY A 295 10.36 -7.98 -3.08
N MET A 296 11.06 -8.34 -2.04
CA MET A 296 12.49 -8.57 -2.10
C MET A 296 12.80 -9.75 -3.06
N GLY A 297 13.68 -9.53 -4.02
CA GLY A 297 14.16 -10.59 -4.92
C GLY A 297 13.63 -10.60 -6.35
N ILE A 298 12.75 -9.69 -6.73
CA ILE A 298 12.29 -9.58 -8.10
C ILE A 298 13.09 -8.52 -8.83
N ASP A 299 13.78 -8.93 -9.86
CA ASP A 299 14.65 -8.08 -10.65
C ASP A 299 14.22 -8.02 -12.13
N LYS A 300 12.92 -7.68 -12.35
CA LYS A 300 12.41 -7.32 -13.68
C LYS A 300 12.69 -5.84 -13.91
N PRO A 301 13.53 -5.48 -14.90
CA PRO A 301 13.97 -4.09 -15.07
C PRO A 301 12.90 -3.18 -15.66
N ASP A 302 12.00 -3.72 -16.44
CA ASP A 302 11.04 -3.02 -17.30
C ASP A 302 9.60 -2.97 -16.72
N VAL A 303 9.45 -3.00 -15.40
CA VAL A 303 8.17 -2.71 -14.74
C VAL A 303 7.81 -1.25 -14.98
N ARG A 304 6.64 -0.97 -15.58
CA ARG A 304 6.22 0.38 -15.99
C ARG A 304 5.28 1.05 -15.00
N PHE A 305 4.60 0.28 -14.15
CA PHE A 305 3.78 0.87 -13.11
C PHE A 305 3.78 0.04 -11.82
N VAL A 306 3.67 0.75 -10.71
CA VAL A 306 3.43 0.20 -9.38
C VAL A 306 2.23 0.90 -8.77
N ILE A 307 1.21 0.14 -8.45
CA ILE A 307 -0.03 0.64 -7.86
C ILE A 307 -0.15 0.11 -6.43
N HIS A 308 -0.36 0.99 -5.48
CA HIS A 308 -0.73 0.63 -4.12
C HIS A 308 -2.25 0.74 -3.98
N TYR A 309 -2.92 -0.40 -3.95
CA TYR A 309 -4.34 -0.49 -3.62
C TYR A 309 -4.61 -0.02 -2.19
N ASP A 310 -3.72 -0.40 -1.31
CA ASP A 310 -3.65 0.04 0.08
C ASP A 310 -2.30 0.71 0.32
N ILE A 311 -2.32 1.84 1.04
CA ILE A 311 -1.08 2.54 1.37
C ILE A 311 -0.18 1.66 2.27
N PRO A 312 1.15 1.62 2.07
CA PRO A 312 2.04 0.83 2.87
C PRO A 312 2.21 1.39 4.30
N LYS A 313 2.80 0.57 5.18
CA LYS A 313 2.99 0.90 6.61
C LYS A 313 4.02 2.00 6.85
N SER A 314 4.92 2.23 5.90
CA SER A 314 6.01 3.19 6.03
C SER A 314 6.43 3.75 4.66
N LEU A 315 7.07 4.91 4.66
CA LEU A 315 7.62 5.51 3.45
C LEU A 315 8.84 4.75 2.92
N GLU A 316 9.58 4.04 3.76
CA GLU A 316 10.64 3.13 3.33
C GLU A 316 10.06 2.00 2.47
N GLY A 317 8.99 1.34 2.96
CA GLY A 317 8.28 0.31 2.21
C GLY A 317 7.75 0.86 0.89
N TYR A 318 7.09 2.01 0.94
CA TYR A 318 6.61 2.70 -0.26
C TYR A 318 7.72 2.96 -1.28
N TYR A 319 8.86 3.48 -0.82
CA TYR A 319 10.00 3.76 -1.68
C TYR A 319 10.63 2.49 -2.28
N GLN A 320 10.75 1.42 -1.49
CA GLN A 320 11.25 0.12 -1.97
C GLN A 320 10.32 -0.50 -3.00
N GLU A 321 9.00 -0.44 -2.78
CA GLU A 321 7.98 -1.01 -3.65
C GLU A 321 7.85 -0.20 -4.95
N THR A 322 7.76 1.12 -4.87
CA THR A 322 7.76 2.01 -6.06
C THR A 322 9.08 1.95 -6.83
N GLY A 323 10.20 1.75 -6.12
CA GLY A 323 11.54 1.59 -6.71
C GLY A 323 11.70 0.39 -7.65
N ARG A 324 10.69 -0.50 -7.73
CA ARG A 324 10.65 -1.60 -8.71
C ARG A 324 10.34 -1.11 -10.11
N ALA A 325 9.62 0.01 -10.24
CA ALA A 325 9.35 0.61 -11.53
C ALA A 325 10.61 1.23 -12.16
N GLY A 326 10.74 1.10 -13.48
CA GLY A 326 11.76 1.79 -14.27
C GLY A 326 13.21 1.55 -13.83
N ARG A 327 13.59 0.33 -13.46
CA ARG A 327 14.97 0.00 -13.07
C ARG A 327 15.96 0.13 -14.23
N ASP A 328 15.49 -0.05 -15.44
CA ASP A 328 16.23 0.15 -16.68
C ASP A 328 16.48 1.63 -17.03
N GLY A 329 15.93 2.56 -16.23
CA GLY A 329 15.97 4.00 -16.49
C GLY A 329 14.79 4.52 -17.32
N GLY A 330 13.94 3.62 -17.83
CA GLY A 330 12.69 3.99 -18.49
C GLY A 330 11.67 4.59 -17.52
N GLU A 331 10.65 5.24 -18.05
CA GLU A 331 9.58 5.86 -17.27
C GLU A 331 8.82 4.81 -16.43
N GLY A 332 8.45 5.20 -15.21
CA GLY A 332 7.66 4.40 -14.30
C GLY A 332 6.58 5.24 -13.63
N ILE A 333 5.38 4.70 -13.49
CA ILE A 333 4.23 5.36 -12.87
C ILE A 333 3.93 4.71 -11.53
N CYS A 334 3.88 5.52 -10.46
CA CYS A 334 3.64 5.06 -9.10
C CYS A 334 2.36 5.74 -8.58
N ILE A 335 1.29 4.95 -8.41
CA ILE A 335 -0.01 5.43 -7.92
C ILE A 335 -0.29 4.80 -6.56
N ALA A 336 -0.66 5.62 -5.56
CA ALA A 336 -1.12 5.13 -4.27
C ALA A 336 -2.57 5.59 -4.04
N PHE A 337 -3.46 4.64 -3.72
CA PHE A 337 -4.80 4.95 -3.26
C PHE A 337 -4.82 5.10 -1.75
N TYR A 338 -5.41 6.19 -1.26
CA TYR A 338 -5.40 6.57 0.13
C TYR A 338 -6.80 6.88 0.67
N ALA A 339 -7.08 6.35 1.85
CA ALA A 339 -8.18 6.77 2.71
C ALA A 339 -7.75 6.70 4.18
N ARG A 340 -8.18 7.66 5.00
CA ARG A 340 -7.82 7.70 6.44
C ARG A 340 -8.20 6.44 7.21
N LYS A 341 -9.32 5.81 6.86
CA LYS A 341 -9.75 4.56 7.50
C LYS A 341 -8.77 3.40 7.31
N ASP A 342 -7.94 3.42 6.25
CA ASP A 342 -6.92 2.38 6.06
C ASP A 342 -5.83 2.45 7.13
N LEU A 343 -5.58 3.65 7.70
CA LEU A 343 -4.65 3.80 8.83
C LEU A 343 -5.12 3.00 10.05
N LYS A 344 -6.42 3.06 10.39
CA LYS A 344 -7.00 2.29 11.50
C LYS A 344 -6.84 0.78 11.31
N LYS A 345 -6.96 0.29 10.05
CA LYS A 345 -6.71 -1.13 9.74
C LYS A 345 -5.24 -1.49 9.93
N LEU A 346 -4.33 -0.61 9.53
CA LEU A 346 -2.89 -0.81 9.69
C LEU A 346 -2.48 -0.78 11.17
N GLU A 347 -3.09 0.08 11.98
CA GLU A 347 -2.90 0.13 13.43
C GLU A 347 -3.32 -1.18 14.12
N LYS A 348 -4.46 -1.78 13.73
CA LYS A 348 -4.89 -3.08 14.25
C LYS A 348 -3.86 -4.20 14.06
N PHE A 349 -3.10 -4.19 12.97
CA PHE A 349 -2.02 -5.17 12.77
C PHE A 349 -0.84 -5.01 13.75
N MET A 350 -0.78 -3.89 14.47
CA MET A 350 0.27 -3.61 15.45
C MET A 350 -0.16 -3.88 16.90
N GLU A 351 -1.45 -4.03 17.17
CA GLU A 351 -2.01 -4.19 18.53
C GLU A 351 -1.40 -5.37 19.34
N ASN A 352 -0.97 -6.41 18.64
CA ASN A 352 -0.35 -7.60 19.27
C ASN A 352 1.18 -7.53 19.39
N LYS A 353 1.79 -6.37 19.07
CA LYS A 353 3.24 -6.18 19.16
C LYS A 353 3.65 -5.55 20.49
N PRO A 354 4.93 -5.65 20.91
CA PRO A 354 5.43 -4.91 22.06
C PRO A 354 5.15 -3.40 21.94
N VAL A 355 4.88 -2.73 23.06
CA VAL A 355 4.49 -1.29 23.09
C VAL A 355 5.49 -0.41 22.33
N ALA A 356 6.80 -0.67 22.50
CA ALA A 356 7.84 0.10 21.79
C ALA A 356 7.73 -0.04 20.27
N GLU A 357 7.39 -1.23 19.74
CA GLU A 357 7.16 -1.45 18.31
C GLU A 357 5.87 -0.81 17.83
N GLN A 358 4.83 -0.76 18.67
CA GLN A 358 3.59 -0.08 18.36
C GLN A 358 3.81 1.43 18.19
N ASP A 359 4.60 2.04 19.07
CA ASP A 359 4.90 3.48 19.01
C ASP A 359 5.69 3.84 17.75
N ILE A 360 6.69 3.03 17.40
CA ILE A 360 7.44 3.20 16.15
C ILE A 360 6.49 3.03 14.95
N GLY A 361 5.68 1.98 14.96
CA GLY A 361 4.73 1.72 13.88
C GLY A 361 3.72 2.86 13.67
N ARG A 362 3.18 3.43 14.74
CA ARG A 362 2.29 4.61 14.65
C ARG A 362 3.02 5.82 14.05
N GLN A 363 4.27 6.07 14.45
CA GLN A 363 5.05 7.15 13.88
C GLN A 363 5.25 6.97 12.37
N LEU A 364 5.61 5.76 11.90
CA LEU A 364 5.79 5.47 10.48
C LEU A 364 4.48 5.63 9.69
N LEU A 365 3.35 5.22 10.27
CA LEU A 365 2.02 5.45 9.67
C LEU A 365 1.67 6.92 9.56
N GLN A 366 1.97 7.73 10.57
CA GLN A 366 1.76 9.18 10.53
C GLN A 366 2.59 9.85 9.44
N GLU A 367 3.86 9.45 9.25
CA GLU A 367 4.69 9.96 8.15
C GLU A 367 4.10 9.58 6.78
N THR A 368 3.58 8.36 6.65
CA THR A 368 2.96 7.89 5.42
C THR A 368 1.65 8.65 5.13
N ALA A 369 0.81 8.87 6.15
CA ALA A 369 -0.39 9.69 6.05
C ALA A 369 -0.05 11.14 5.67
N ALA A 370 0.96 11.70 6.32
CA ALA A 370 1.46 13.04 6.03
C ALA A 370 1.91 13.19 4.57
N TYR A 371 2.58 12.19 4.02
CA TYR A 371 2.94 12.13 2.60
C TYR A 371 1.69 12.08 1.70
N ALA A 372 0.73 11.23 2.04
CA ALA A 372 -0.48 11.06 1.22
C ALA A 372 -1.33 12.34 1.18
N GLU A 373 -1.56 12.98 2.33
CA GLU A 373 -2.42 14.16 2.48
C GLU A 373 -1.78 15.45 1.97
N SER A 374 -0.45 15.51 1.90
CA SER A 374 0.27 16.73 1.54
C SER A 374 0.05 17.15 0.09
N SER A 375 -0.03 18.47 -0.10
CA SER A 375 0.05 19.11 -1.43
C SER A 375 1.48 19.56 -1.81
N VAL A 376 2.48 19.30 -0.96
CA VAL A 376 3.90 19.53 -1.27
C VAL A 376 4.36 18.53 -2.33
N CYS A 377 5.35 18.90 -3.15
CA CYS A 377 5.96 18.01 -4.13
C CYS A 377 6.26 16.62 -3.53
N ARG A 378 5.71 15.54 -4.12
CA ARG A 378 5.88 14.16 -3.67
C ARG A 378 7.36 13.76 -3.57
N ARG A 379 8.13 14.12 -4.57
CA ARG A 379 9.57 13.85 -4.64
C ARG A 379 10.33 14.56 -3.53
N LYS A 380 10.04 15.84 -3.30
CA LYS A 380 10.65 16.63 -2.24
C LYS A 380 10.41 16.02 -0.86
N MET A 381 9.19 15.53 -0.62
CA MET A 381 8.86 14.86 0.64
C MET A 381 9.60 13.55 0.83
N LEU A 382 9.66 12.70 -0.21
CA LEU A 382 10.40 11.43 -0.15
C LEU A 382 11.90 11.65 0.10
N LEU A 383 12.52 12.58 -0.63
CA LEU A 383 13.94 12.87 -0.47
C LEU A 383 14.24 13.47 0.90
N HIS A 384 13.40 14.39 1.37
CA HIS A 384 13.53 14.95 2.73
C HIS A 384 13.41 13.86 3.82
N TYR A 385 12.49 12.89 3.64
CA TYR A 385 12.36 11.76 4.56
C TYR A 385 13.66 10.95 4.71
N PHE A 386 14.42 10.77 3.60
CA PHE A 386 15.72 10.10 3.60
C PHE A 386 16.91 11.03 3.91
N GLY A 387 16.64 12.26 4.37
CA GLY A 387 17.65 13.25 4.75
C GLY A 387 18.41 13.84 3.55
N GLU A 388 17.77 13.88 2.37
CA GLU A 388 18.30 14.50 1.16
C GLU A 388 17.55 15.80 0.85
N GLU A 389 18.28 16.87 0.61
CA GLU A 389 17.70 18.14 0.20
C GLU A 389 17.40 18.14 -1.31
N TYR A 390 16.21 18.57 -1.68
CA TYR A 390 15.79 18.74 -3.06
C TYR A 390 15.58 20.22 -3.36
N GLN A 391 16.44 20.79 -4.18
CA GLN A 391 16.52 22.24 -4.44
C GLN A 391 15.41 22.74 -5.38
N GLU A 392 14.90 21.88 -6.24
CA GLU A 392 13.86 22.25 -7.19
C GLU A 392 12.52 22.53 -6.49
N GLU A 393 11.87 23.62 -6.83
CA GLU A 393 10.51 23.92 -6.35
C GLU A 393 9.45 23.02 -6.98
N ASN A 394 9.62 22.66 -8.25
CA ASN A 394 8.72 21.84 -9.03
C ASN A 394 9.50 20.70 -9.71
N CYS A 395 9.15 19.45 -9.42
CA CYS A 395 9.81 18.30 -10.02
C CYS A 395 9.27 17.94 -11.42
N HIS A 396 8.22 18.60 -11.90
CA HIS A 396 7.52 18.36 -13.18
C HIS A 396 7.07 16.90 -13.41
N ASN A 397 7.11 16.06 -12.38
CA ASN A 397 6.84 14.62 -12.48
C ASN A 397 6.19 14.06 -11.20
N CYS A 398 5.16 14.75 -10.67
CA CYS A 398 4.24 14.25 -9.65
C CYS A 398 2.90 14.99 -9.73
N ASP A 399 1.84 14.40 -9.16
CA ASP A 399 0.48 14.93 -9.13
C ASP A 399 0.42 16.38 -8.59
N ASN A 400 1.10 16.66 -7.48
CA ASN A 400 1.09 17.96 -6.83
C ASN A 400 1.80 19.05 -7.64
N CYS A 401 2.84 18.68 -8.38
CA CYS A 401 3.57 19.63 -9.23
C CYS A 401 2.89 19.90 -10.56
N LEU A 402 2.17 18.91 -11.10
CA LEU A 402 1.39 19.08 -12.34
C LEU A 402 0.07 19.81 -12.08
N HIS A 403 -0.49 19.66 -10.87
CA HIS A 403 -1.72 20.34 -10.44
C HIS A 403 -1.46 21.13 -9.15
N PRO A 404 -0.71 22.25 -9.23
CA PRO A 404 -0.31 23.00 -8.04
C PRO A 404 -1.53 23.67 -7.38
N THR A 405 -1.60 23.56 -6.06
CA THR A 405 -2.56 24.29 -5.22
C THR A 405 -2.07 25.70 -4.92
N THR A 406 -3.00 26.60 -4.62
CA THR A 406 -2.67 27.99 -4.25
C THR A 406 -1.84 28.00 -2.97
N LYS A 407 -0.77 28.78 -2.96
CA LYS A 407 0.03 29.03 -1.76
C LYS A 407 -0.67 30.09 -0.91
N ILE A 408 -0.65 29.91 0.41
CA ILE A 408 -1.19 30.85 1.41
C ILE A 408 -0.09 31.29 2.35
N GLU A 409 -0.20 32.52 2.88
CA GLU A 409 0.73 33.05 3.86
C GLU A 409 0.47 32.41 5.23
N ALA A 410 1.50 31.87 5.87
CA ALA A 410 1.45 31.21 7.17
C ALA A 410 2.59 31.67 8.11
N LYS A 411 3.05 32.89 7.94
CA LYS A 411 4.11 33.48 8.75
C LYS A 411 3.76 33.49 10.24
N ASP A 412 2.54 33.90 10.57
CA ASP A 412 2.13 34.07 11.96
C ASP A 412 1.92 32.72 12.63
N GLU A 413 1.38 31.72 11.93
CA GLU A 413 1.25 30.33 12.40
C GLU A 413 2.62 29.71 12.62
N LEU A 414 3.59 29.96 11.75
CA LEU A 414 4.96 29.49 11.93
C LEU A 414 5.60 30.10 13.17
N VAL A 415 5.43 31.39 13.41
CA VAL A 415 5.93 32.05 14.62
C VAL A 415 5.33 31.43 15.88
N VAL A 416 4.02 31.15 15.89
CA VAL A 416 3.33 30.50 17.03
C VAL A 416 3.96 29.12 17.28
N ILE A 417 4.10 28.28 16.26
CA ILE A 417 4.69 26.94 16.38
C ILE A 417 6.14 27.01 16.89
N LEU A 418 6.98 27.87 16.31
CA LEU A 418 8.39 27.96 16.72
C LEU A 418 8.53 28.46 18.17
N ARG A 419 7.68 29.40 18.59
CA ARG A 419 7.63 29.86 19.99
C ARG A 419 7.12 28.78 20.94
N ALA A 420 6.12 28.02 20.55
CA ALA A 420 5.63 26.89 21.33
C ALA A 420 6.72 25.84 21.56
N VAL A 421 7.44 25.43 20.49
CA VAL A 421 8.57 24.49 20.60
C VAL A 421 9.64 25.01 21.52
N ALA A 422 9.98 26.33 21.48
CA ALA A 422 10.93 26.97 22.40
C ALA A 422 10.43 26.96 23.85
N ALA A 423 9.16 27.30 24.08
CA ALA A 423 8.56 27.41 25.41
C ALA A 423 8.57 26.06 26.15
N VAL A 424 8.33 24.95 25.46
CA VAL A 424 8.39 23.60 26.04
C VAL A 424 9.79 22.97 25.95
N LYS A 425 10.83 23.79 25.76
CA LYS A 425 12.27 23.42 25.79
C LYS A 425 12.65 22.33 24.76
N GLU A 426 12.00 22.32 23.61
CA GLU A 426 12.30 21.40 22.49
C GLU A 426 12.22 19.90 22.89
N ASN A 427 11.33 19.51 23.81
CA ASN A 427 11.26 18.15 24.38
C ASN A 427 9.96 17.40 24.08
N PHE A 428 9.17 17.86 23.12
CA PHE A 428 7.87 17.27 22.83
C PHE A 428 7.67 17.01 21.34
N ARG A 429 6.77 16.05 21.04
CA ARG A 429 6.38 15.66 19.68
C ARG A 429 5.38 16.64 19.09
N GLN A 430 5.12 16.48 17.79
CA GLN A 430 4.24 17.35 17.01
C GLN A 430 2.83 17.46 17.61
N GLU A 431 2.22 16.33 18.02
CA GLU A 431 0.87 16.29 18.56
C GLU A 431 0.75 17.14 19.83
N TYR A 432 1.72 17.00 20.72
CA TYR A 432 1.79 17.81 21.95
C TYR A 432 1.88 19.30 21.65
N ILE A 433 2.72 19.69 20.67
CA ILE A 433 2.86 21.09 20.26
C ILE A 433 1.54 21.61 19.67
N ILE A 434 0.85 20.80 18.89
CA ILE A 434 -0.47 21.17 18.32
C ILE A 434 -1.51 21.35 19.41
N ASP A 435 -1.60 20.44 20.40
CA ASP A 435 -2.53 20.58 21.52
C ASP A 435 -2.17 21.78 22.40
N PHE A 436 -0.88 22.03 22.61
CA PHE A 436 -0.39 23.19 23.35
C PHE A 436 -0.79 24.51 22.69
N VAL A 437 -0.60 24.69 21.38
CA VAL A 437 -0.97 25.92 20.68
C VAL A 437 -2.48 26.13 20.57
N LYS A 438 -3.25 25.02 20.54
CA LYS A 438 -4.72 25.04 20.56
C LYS A 438 -5.34 25.26 21.94
N GLY A 439 -4.53 25.43 23.01
CA GLY A 439 -5.03 25.59 24.35
C GLY A 439 -5.73 24.34 24.93
N ARG A 440 -5.45 23.16 24.41
CA ARG A 440 -6.00 21.89 24.93
C ARG A 440 -5.19 21.42 26.13
N ALA A 441 -5.76 21.51 27.32
CA ALA A 441 -5.13 21.06 28.57
C ALA A 441 -5.22 19.53 28.69
N THR A 442 -4.39 18.78 27.93
CA THR A 442 -4.26 17.33 28.09
C THR A 442 -3.57 17.00 29.40
N ASP A 443 -3.74 15.76 29.91
CA ASP A 443 -3.10 15.32 31.16
C ASP A 443 -1.58 15.53 31.15
N ASP A 444 -0.94 15.28 29.99
CA ASP A 444 0.48 15.52 29.78
C ASP A 444 0.85 17.01 29.91
N ILE A 445 0.08 17.91 29.31
CA ILE A 445 0.32 19.36 29.36
C ILE A 445 0.15 19.86 30.79
N VAL A 446 -0.87 19.39 31.51
CA VAL A 446 -1.13 19.75 32.92
C VAL A 446 -0.04 19.21 33.84
N SER A 447 0.38 17.96 33.67
CA SER A 447 1.42 17.33 34.49
C SER A 447 2.77 18.07 34.42
N HIS A 448 3.09 18.63 33.24
CA HIS A 448 4.28 19.45 33.03
C HIS A 448 4.08 20.94 33.37
N LYS A 449 2.88 21.33 33.80
CA LYS A 449 2.46 22.71 34.05
C LYS A 449 2.66 23.65 32.85
N HIS A 450 2.59 23.11 31.65
CA HIS A 450 2.76 23.90 30.44
C HIS A 450 1.48 24.70 30.09
N ASN A 451 0.34 24.34 30.66
CA ASN A 451 -0.89 25.14 30.61
C ASN A 451 -0.77 26.52 31.33
N GLU A 452 0.27 26.71 32.13
CA GLU A 452 0.57 28.00 32.83
C GLU A 452 1.52 28.89 32.00
N LEU A 453 2.05 28.41 30.88
CA LEU A 453 2.98 29.19 30.04
C LEU A 453 2.22 30.20 29.17
N GLU A 454 2.81 31.39 28.98
CA GLU A 454 2.25 32.49 28.16
C GLU A 454 1.94 32.03 26.68
N ALA A 455 2.73 31.12 26.18
CA ALA A 455 2.53 30.57 24.80
C ALA A 455 1.44 29.51 24.70
N PHE A 456 0.85 29.06 25.82
CA PHE A 456 -0.25 28.10 25.80
C PHE A 456 -1.52 28.73 25.21
N GLY A 457 -2.14 28.08 24.24
CA GLY A 457 -3.33 28.59 23.56
C GLY A 457 -3.07 29.74 22.58
N ALA A 458 -1.80 30.08 22.28
CA ALA A 458 -1.45 31.20 21.40
C ALA A 458 -2.02 31.08 19.98
N GLY A 459 -2.51 29.92 19.58
CA GLY A 459 -3.13 29.65 18.28
C GLY A 459 -4.60 29.22 18.38
N GLU A 460 -5.27 29.47 19.52
CA GLU A 460 -6.65 29.02 19.76
C GLU A 460 -7.63 29.61 18.72
N ASP A 461 -7.43 30.88 18.34
CA ASP A 461 -8.24 31.60 17.36
C ASP A 461 -7.87 31.32 15.89
N MET A 462 -6.81 30.54 15.63
CA MET A 462 -6.33 30.23 14.28
C MET A 462 -6.93 28.94 13.72
N ASP A 463 -6.98 28.80 12.39
CA ASP A 463 -7.54 27.62 11.76
C ASP A 463 -6.76 26.34 12.16
N SER A 464 -7.45 25.47 12.84
CA SER A 464 -6.87 24.21 13.36
C SER A 464 -6.33 23.27 12.28
N LYS A 465 -6.72 23.43 11.03
CA LYS A 465 -6.25 22.62 9.89
C LYS A 465 -4.85 23.04 9.45
N MET A 466 -4.42 24.23 9.80
CA MET A 466 -3.13 24.79 9.38
C MET A 466 -1.92 24.17 10.10
N TRP A 467 -2.08 23.64 11.31
CA TRP A 467 -0.96 23.24 12.15
C TRP A 467 -0.09 22.13 11.54
N ASN A 468 -0.71 21.11 10.98
CA ASN A 468 0.02 20.02 10.33
C ASN A 468 0.77 20.48 9.07
N PRO A 469 0.14 21.20 8.12
CA PRO A 469 0.83 21.80 6.98
C PRO A 469 1.99 22.71 7.37
N VAL A 470 1.80 23.59 8.36
CA VAL A 470 2.83 24.53 8.82
C VAL A 470 4.04 23.78 9.39
N ILE A 471 3.84 22.85 10.33
CA ILE A 471 4.94 22.08 10.93
C ILE A 471 5.68 21.28 9.87
N ARG A 472 4.96 20.60 8.97
CA ARG A 472 5.56 19.80 7.89
C ARG A 472 6.43 20.65 6.98
N GLN A 473 5.89 21.78 6.53
CA GLN A 473 6.63 22.65 5.62
C GLN A 473 7.75 23.41 6.34
N ALA A 474 7.62 23.67 7.64
CA ALA A 474 8.71 24.20 8.48
C ALA A 474 9.87 23.20 8.65
N LEU A 475 9.57 21.89 8.72
CA LEU A 475 10.57 20.82 8.72
C LEU A 475 11.31 20.78 7.37
N ILE A 476 10.58 20.80 6.26
CA ILE A 476 11.13 20.78 4.89
C ILE A 476 11.96 22.06 4.61
N ALA A 477 11.51 23.20 5.10
CA ALA A 477 12.23 24.47 4.96
C ALA A 477 13.42 24.63 5.93
N GLY A 478 13.62 23.65 6.83
CA GLY A 478 14.74 23.64 7.76
C GLY A 478 14.62 24.62 8.93
N TYR A 479 13.43 25.11 9.26
CA TYR A 479 13.18 25.89 10.49
C TYR A 479 13.06 25.00 11.72
N LEU A 480 12.52 23.81 11.53
CA LEU A 480 12.42 22.73 12.52
C LEU A 480 13.23 21.52 12.06
N LYS A 481 13.59 20.66 12.99
CA LYS A 481 14.07 19.31 12.73
C LYS A 481 13.42 18.33 13.69
N LYS A 482 13.21 17.09 13.25
CA LYS A 482 12.83 15.98 14.11
C LYS A 482 14.05 15.30 14.69
N ASP A 483 14.08 15.13 16.01
CA ASP A 483 15.06 14.32 16.70
C ASP A 483 14.59 12.86 16.70
N VAL A 484 15.01 12.12 15.68
CA VAL A 484 14.57 10.72 15.45
C VAL A 484 15.12 9.80 16.56
N GLU A 485 16.29 10.10 17.12
CA GLU A 485 16.89 9.32 18.21
C GLU A 485 16.05 9.40 19.49
N ASN A 486 15.37 10.52 19.70
CA ASN A 486 14.48 10.76 20.83
C ASN A 486 13.01 10.74 20.41
N TYR A 487 12.60 9.73 19.66
CA TYR A 487 11.19 9.46 19.30
C TYR A 487 10.48 10.60 18.57
N GLY A 488 11.19 11.38 17.76
CA GLY A 488 10.59 12.39 16.88
C GLY A 488 10.26 13.72 17.58
N LEU A 489 11.01 14.08 18.61
CA LEU A 489 10.86 15.39 19.27
C LEU A 489 11.17 16.53 18.29
N LEU A 490 10.39 17.60 18.35
CA LEU A 490 10.62 18.79 17.54
C LEU A 490 11.71 19.68 18.15
N LYS A 491 12.71 20.01 17.34
CA LYS A 491 13.84 20.87 17.72
C LYS A 491 13.90 22.08 16.80
N LEU A 492 14.30 23.23 17.37
CA LEU A 492 14.56 24.43 16.60
C LEU A 492 15.94 24.37 15.93
N THR A 493 15.98 24.71 14.64
CA THR A 493 17.27 24.96 13.97
C THR A 493 17.78 26.37 14.22
N ALA A 494 19.02 26.68 13.78
CA ALA A 494 19.51 28.05 13.78
C ALA A 494 18.63 28.98 12.91
N ALA A 495 18.08 28.50 11.83
CA ALA A 495 17.16 29.24 10.98
C ALA A 495 15.83 29.53 11.70
N GLY A 496 15.23 28.52 12.37
CA GLY A 496 14.03 28.71 13.17
C GLY A 496 14.21 29.75 14.30
N LYS A 497 15.35 29.69 15.00
CA LYS A 497 15.69 30.68 16.06
C LYS A 497 15.86 32.10 15.50
N ARG A 498 16.36 32.26 14.27
CA ARG A 498 16.42 33.58 13.59
C ARG A 498 15.02 34.05 13.17
N PHE A 499 14.21 33.15 12.64
CA PHE A 499 12.83 33.44 12.18
C PHE A 499 11.96 34.00 13.33
N ILE A 500 12.07 33.45 14.54
CA ILE A 500 11.35 33.98 15.71
C ILE A 500 11.68 35.46 15.97
N LYS A 501 12.94 35.88 15.72
CA LYS A 501 13.39 37.24 15.93
C LYS A 501 13.03 38.20 14.82
N ASN A 502 13.13 37.71 13.59
CA ASN A 502 12.84 38.49 12.38
C ASN A 502 11.95 37.62 11.46
N PRO A 503 10.63 37.59 11.68
CA PRO A 503 9.71 36.82 10.84
C PRO A 503 9.65 37.37 9.42
N GLU A 504 9.80 36.49 8.43
CA GLU A 504 9.69 36.79 7.02
C GLU A 504 8.42 36.09 6.45
N SER A 505 8.06 36.36 5.21
CA SER A 505 6.96 35.68 4.52
C SER A 505 7.25 34.18 4.45
N PHE A 506 6.27 33.36 4.84
CA PHE A 506 6.33 31.91 4.81
C PHE A 506 5.10 31.35 4.09
N MET A 507 5.26 31.12 2.80
CA MET A 507 4.19 30.61 1.95
C MET A 507 4.10 29.07 2.03
N ILE A 508 2.95 28.56 2.33
CA ILE A 508 2.67 27.12 2.37
C ILE A 508 1.56 26.71 1.42
N VAL A 509 1.43 25.42 1.19
CA VAL A 509 0.26 24.80 0.54
C VAL A 509 -0.55 24.03 1.57
N GLU A 510 -1.88 24.14 1.48
CA GLU A 510 -2.80 23.40 2.34
C GLU A 510 -2.78 21.90 2.01
N ASP A 511 -3.12 21.09 3.01
CA ASP A 511 -3.25 19.65 2.80
C ASP A 511 -4.51 19.30 2.02
N LYS A 512 -4.45 18.19 1.29
CA LYS A 512 -5.61 17.61 0.61
C LYS A 512 -6.59 17.05 1.65
N VAL A 513 -7.85 17.37 1.52
CA VAL A 513 -8.91 16.79 2.36
C VAL A 513 -9.38 15.49 1.71
N PHE A 514 -9.01 14.36 2.30
CA PHE A 514 -9.58 13.06 1.96
C PHE A 514 -10.79 12.82 2.88
N LYS A 515 -11.99 12.80 2.30
CA LYS A 515 -13.20 12.50 3.07
C LYS A 515 -13.17 11.03 3.52
N ASP A 516 -13.56 10.78 4.77
CA ASP A 516 -13.60 9.44 5.37
C ASP A 516 -14.75 8.56 4.84
N ASP A 517 -15.60 9.11 3.98
CA ASP A 517 -16.84 8.48 3.51
C ASP A 517 -16.63 7.46 2.40
N TYR A 518 -16.72 6.18 2.79
CA TYR A 518 -17.19 5.10 1.93
C TYR A 518 -18.68 4.77 2.19
N GLY A 519 -19.33 5.49 3.05
CA GLY A 519 -20.77 5.47 3.27
C GLY A 519 -21.40 6.65 2.57
N LEU A 520 -22.24 6.39 1.57
CA LEU A 520 -23.36 7.20 1.10
C LEU A 520 -23.11 8.72 0.97
N GLU A 521 -22.10 9.15 0.18
CA GLU A 521 -22.24 10.38 -0.60
C GLU A 521 -21.39 10.26 -1.86
N SER A 522 -22.09 10.04 -2.97
CA SER A 522 -21.57 10.21 -4.32
C SER A 522 -21.23 11.69 -4.53
N HIS A 523 -19.96 12.05 -4.35
CA HIS A 523 -19.44 13.28 -4.93
C HIS A 523 -18.26 12.96 -5.83
N SER A 524 -18.58 12.99 -7.10
CA SER A 524 -17.78 13.13 -8.30
C SER A 524 -16.50 13.93 -8.10
N ALA A 525 -15.35 13.27 -8.28
CA ALA A 525 -14.17 13.92 -8.81
C ALA A 525 -14.04 13.49 -10.28
N GLY A 526 -14.36 14.40 -11.19
CA GLY A 526 -14.54 14.13 -12.61
C GLY A 526 -16.03 13.89 -12.90
N SER A 527 -16.82 14.97 -12.83
CA SER A 527 -18.25 14.97 -13.07
C SER A 527 -18.58 14.61 -14.51
N GLU A 528 -19.05 13.39 -14.73
CA GLU A 528 -20.22 13.29 -15.56
C GLU A 528 -21.36 13.80 -14.66
N ALA A 529 -21.85 14.99 -14.91
CA ALA A 529 -22.93 15.59 -14.14
C ALA A 529 -24.16 14.67 -14.26
N LEU A 530 -24.84 14.40 -13.12
CA LEU A 530 -26.16 13.79 -13.12
C LEU A 530 -27.00 14.49 -14.18
N ASP A 531 -27.53 13.74 -15.15
CA ASP A 531 -28.45 14.27 -16.12
C ASP A 531 -29.83 14.47 -15.45
N PRO A 532 -30.21 15.69 -15.07
CA PRO A 532 -31.41 15.91 -14.28
C PRO A 532 -32.68 15.64 -15.08
N GLU A 533 -32.64 15.76 -16.41
CA GLU A 533 -33.77 15.47 -17.29
C GLU A 533 -34.00 13.97 -17.40
N LEU A 534 -32.95 13.21 -17.67
CA LEU A 534 -33.04 11.75 -17.68
C LEU A 534 -33.43 11.19 -16.31
N PHE A 535 -32.89 11.75 -15.22
CA PHE A 535 -33.26 11.32 -13.87
C PHE A 535 -34.76 11.52 -13.57
N ALA A 536 -35.34 12.67 -13.98
CA ALA A 536 -36.78 12.91 -13.84
C ALA A 536 -37.59 11.87 -14.66
N MET A 537 -37.19 11.60 -15.91
CA MET A 537 -37.84 10.60 -16.76
C MET A 537 -37.77 9.18 -16.16
N LEU A 538 -36.66 8.83 -15.54
CA LEU A 538 -36.49 7.53 -14.86
C LEU A 538 -37.38 7.44 -13.61
N LYS A 539 -37.55 8.52 -12.86
CA LYS A 539 -38.51 8.58 -11.72
C LYS A 539 -39.95 8.39 -12.18
N ASP A 540 -40.34 9.05 -13.26
CA ASP A 540 -41.70 8.91 -13.82
C ASP A 540 -41.94 7.45 -14.29
N LEU A 541 -40.98 6.85 -15.00
CA LEU A 541 -41.05 5.45 -15.41
C LEU A 541 -41.15 4.50 -14.20
N ARG A 542 -40.36 4.76 -13.13
CA ARG A 542 -40.44 4.01 -11.88
C ARG A 542 -41.82 4.11 -11.24
N SER A 543 -42.41 5.30 -11.18
CA SER A 543 -43.76 5.50 -10.66
C SER A 543 -44.80 4.70 -11.46
N ASP A 544 -44.69 4.69 -12.78
CA ASP A 544 -45.59 3.92 -13.65
C ASP A 544 -45.43 2.41 -13.49
N MET A 545 -44.19 1.94 -13.33
CA MET A 545 -43.88 0.52 -13.05
C MET A 545 -44.39 0.11 -11.66
N SER A 546 -44.23 0.97 -10.66
CA SER A 546 -44.73 0.82 -9.30
C SER A 546 -46.27 0.61 -9.31
N LYS A 547 -47.01 1.48 -9.98
CA LYS A 547 -48.48 1.35 -10.14
C LYS A 547 -48.87 0.09 -10.87
N LYS A 548 -48.12 -0.28 -11.94
CA LYS A 548 -48.38 -1.47 -12.74
C LYS A 548 -48.23 -2.76 -11.95
N HIS A 549 -47.22 -2.81 -11.09
CA HIS A 549 -46.91 -4.00 -10.29
C HIS A 549 -47.52 -3.94 -8.88
N LYS A 550 -48.17 -2.85 -8.51
CA LYS A 550 -48.75 -2.58 -7.16
C LYS A 550 -47.71 -2.73 -6.06
N LEU A 551 -46.54 -2.13 -6.26
CA LEU A 551 -45.40 -2.17 -5.35
C LEU A 551 -44.93 -0.74 -5.05
N PRO A 552 -44.40 -0.44 -3.87
CA PRO A 552 -43.73 0.83 -3.60
C PRO A 552 -42.63 1.16 -4.61
N PRO A 553 -42.41 2.44 -4.99
CA PRO A 553 -41.43 2.82 -6.02
C PRO A 553 -40.01 2.35 -5.73
N TYR A 554 -39.57 2.40 -4.47
CA TYR A 554 -38.23 1.99 -4.05
C TYR A 554 -37.96 0.50 -4.23
N VAL A 555 -38.99 -0.36 -4.24
CA VAL A 555 -38.89 -1.79 -4.51
C VAL A 555 -38.49 -2.04 -5.95
N VAL A 556 -38.96 -1.23 -6.90
CA VAL A 556 -38.55 -1.28 -8.30
C VAL A 556 -37.08 -0.92 -8.43
N PHE A 557 -36.73 0.34 -8.13
CA PHE A 557 -35.34 0.83 -8.05
C PHE A 557 -35.26 1.98 -7.06
N GLN A 558 -34.22 1.99 -6.22
CA GLN A 558 -33.93 3.07 -5.31
C GLN A 558 -33.46 4.33 -6.05
N ASP A 559 -33.54 5.52 -5.43
CA ASP A 559 -33.11 6.78 -6.06
C ASP A 559 -31.64 6.73 -6.47
N VAL A 560 -30.77 6.14 -5.62
CA VAL A 560 -29.33 5.95 -5.91
C VAL A 560 -29.13 5.14 -7.20
N SER A 561 -29.95 4.11 -7.45
CA SER A 561 -29.89 3.33 -8.69
C SER A 561 -30.27 4.18 -9.91
N LEU A 562 -31.31 5.02 -9.79
CA LEU A 562 -31.72 5.92 -10.87
C LEU A 562 -30.70 7.03 -11.15
N GLU A 563 -30.06 7.57 -10.12
CA GLU A 563 -28.97 8.53 -10.26
C GLU A 563 -27.79 7.95 -11.03
N GLN A 564 -27.39 6.73 -10.70
CA GLN A 564 -26.35 6.02 -11.44
C GLN A 564 -26.79 5.71 -12.89
N MET A 565 -28.05 5.35 -13.13
CA MET A 565 -28.57 5.16 -14.48
C MET A 565 -28.52 6.47 -15.30
N ALA A 566 -28.85 7.60 -14.69
CA ALA A 566 -28.80 8.91 -15.33
C ALA A 566 -27.37 9.46 -15.54
N THR A 567 -26.38 8.84 -14.91
CA THR A 567 -24.96 9.19 -15.07
C THR A 567 -24.23 8.25 -16.03
N MET A 568 -24.58 6.95 -15.99
CA MET A 568 -23.85 5.90 -16.72
C MET A 568 -24.54 5.46 -18.03
N TYR A 569 -25.76 5.88 -18.25
CA TYR A 569 -26.58 5.58 -19.45
C TYR A 569 -26.59 4.10 -19.86
N PRO A 570 -26.99 3.13 -18.97
CA PRO A 570 -27.02 1.72 -19.33
C PRO A 570 -28.14 1.42 -20.32
N VAL A 571 -27.80 0.92 -21.51
CA VAL A 571 -28.79 0.61 -22.55
C VAL A 571 -29.00 -0.90 -22.76
N TYR A 572 -28.18 -1.73 -22.09
CA TYR A 572 -28.31 -3.18 -22.09
C TYR A 572 -28.52 -3.72 -20.68
N LEU A 573 -29.28 -4.80 -20.53
CA LEU A 573 -29.56 -5.43 -19.23
C LEU A 573 -28.28 -5.82 -18.46
N GLN A 574 -27.22 -6.15 -19.17
CA GLN A 574 -25.92 -6.48 -18.57
C GLN A 574 -25.22 -5.25 -17.97
N GLU A 575 -25.37 -4.11 -18.63
CA GLU A 575 -24.86 -2.81 -18.13
C GLU A 575 -25.68 -2.37 -16.91
N LEU A 576 -26.99 -2.57 -16.95
CA LEU A 576 -27.90 -2.24 -15.86
C LEU A 576 -27.60 -3.06 -14.59
N GLN A 577 -27.16 -4.31 -14.71
CA GLN A 577 -26.72 -5.13 -13.57
C GLN A 577 -25.46 -4.61 -12.86
N ASN A 578 -24.73 -3.69 -13.47
CA ASN A 578 -23.58 -3.03 -12.84
C ASN A 578 -23.97 -1.83 -11.99
N ILE A 579 -25.24 -1.43 -12.02
CA ILE A 579 -25.78 -0.35 -11.20
C ILE A 579 -26.01 -0.85 -9.77
N GLN A 580 -25.65 -0.04 -8.79
CA GLN A 580 -25.84 -0.38 -7.38
C GLN A 580 -27.33 -0.60 -7.07
N GLY A 581 -27.67 -1.68 -6.37
CA GLY A 581 -29.04 -2.05 -6.05
C GLY A 581 -29.83 -2.70 -7.20
N VAL A 582 -29.17 -2.99 -8.34
CA VAL A 582 -29.78 -3.68 -9.48
C VAL A 582 -29.18 -5.06 -9.63
N GLY A 583 -29.75 -6.05 -8.93
CA GLY A 583 -29.41 -7.46 -9.12
C GLY A 583 -29.99 -8.05 -10.40
N ALA A 584 -29.55 -9.26 -10.76
CA ALA A 584 -29.99 -9.96 -11.97
C ALA A 584 -31.51 -10.15 -12.03
N GLY A 585 -32.17 -10.36 -10.88
CA GLY A 585 -33.62 -10.48 -10.74
C GLY A 585 -34.33 -9.19 -11.13
N LYS A 586 -33.94 -8.06 -10.54
CA LYS A 586 -34.52 -6.73 -10.83
C LYS A 586 -34.27 -6.31 -12.28
N ALA A 587 -33.03 -6.51 -12.77
CA ALA A 587 -32.69 -6.21 -14.17
C ALA A 587 -33.56 -7.02 -15.15
N LYS A 588 -33.81 -8.28 -14.86
CA LYS A 588 -34.69 -9.15 -15.71
C LYS A 588 -36.14 -8.72 -15.62
N ARG A 589 -36.63 -8.34 -14.44
CA ARG A 589 -38.05 -8.04 -14.19
C ARG A 589 -38.43 -6.64 -14.67
N TYR A 590 -37.60 -5.62 -14.42
CA TYR A 590 -37.93 -4.21 -14.67
C TYR A 590 -36.98 -3.53 -15.68
N GLY A 591 -35.76 -4.03 -15.85
CA GLY A 591 -34.70 -3.32 -16.54
C GLY A 591 -34.94 -3.08 -18.04
N LYS A 592 -35.81 -3.86 -18.70
CA LYS A 592 -36.03 -3.76 -20.14
C LYS A 592 -36.59 -2.40 -20.54
N GLU A 593 -37.59 -1.90 -19.79
CA GLU A 593 -38.22 -0.62 -20.02
C GLU A 593 -37.28 0.54 -19.71
N PHE A 594 -36.46 0.44 -18.66
CA PHE A 594 -35.47 1.45 -18.29
C PHE A 594 -34.33 1.53 -19.33
N CYS A 595 -33.79 0.40 -19.76
CA CYS A 595 -32.80 0.40 -20.85
C CYS A 595 -33.34 0.98 -22.16
N ALA A 596 -34.60 0.70 -22.49
CA ALA A 596 -35.23 1.23 -23.68
C ALA A 596 -35.42 2.77 -23.59
N LEU A 597 -35.82 3.30 -22.44
CA LEU A 597 -35.93 4.72 -22.18
C LEU A 597 -34.59 5.41 -22.30
N ILE A 598 -33.57 4.90 -21.63
CA ILE A 598 -32.21 5.45 -21.64
C ILE A 598 -31.64 5.42 -23.05
N LYS A 599 -31.81 4.32 -23.76
CA LYS A 599 -31.36 4.19 -25.16
C LYS A 599 -31.98 5.25 -26.05
N LYS A 600 -33.32 5.43 -25.96
CA LYS A 600 -34.06 6.44 -26.70
C LYS A 600 -33.55 7.84 -26.36
N TYR A 601 -33.35 8.13 -25.09
CA TYR A 601 -32.85 9.43 -24.61
C TYR A 601 -31.45 9.73 -25.16
N CYS A 602 -30.55 8.74 -25.16
CA CYS A 602 -29.21 8.91 -25.73
C CYS A 602 -29.24 9.18 -27.22
N GLU A 603 -30.13 8.49 -27.97
CA GLU A 603 -30.29 8.69 -29.43
C GLU A 603 -30.90 10.06 -29.76
N GLU A 604 -31.83 10.57 -28.96
CA GLU A 604 -32.49 11.87 -29.14
C GLU A 604 -31.61 13.08 -28.78
N ASN A 605 -30.64 12.90 -27.88
CA ASN A 605 -29.76 13.97 -27.38
C ASN A 605 -28.33 13.85 -27.88
N ASP A 606 -28.02 12.99 -28.86
CA ASP A 606 -26.68 12.74 -29.43
C ASP A 606 -25.60 12.50 -28.34
N ILE A 607 -25.96 11.75 -27.27
CA ILE A 607 -25.06 11.44 -26.18
C ILE A 607 -24.07 10.38 -26.63
N GLU A 608 -22.81 10.76 -26.85
CA GLU A 608 -21.71 9.82 -27.04
C GLU A 608 -21.45 9.08 -25.73
N ARG A 609 -21.92 7.83 -25.66
CA ARG A 609 -21.64 6.97 -24.52
C ARG A 609 -20.19 6.51 -24.57
N PRO A 610 -19.45 6.52 -23.45
CA PRO A 610 -18.11 5.97 -23.41
C PRO A 610 -18.16 4.48 -23.79
N GLU A 611 -17.79 4.11 -25.00
CA GLU A 611 -17.74 2.70 -25.47
C GLU A 611 -16.73 1.84 -24.68
N GLU A 612 -15.83 2.48 -23.92
CA GLU A 612 -14.71 1.85 -23.22
C GLU A 612 -15.04 1.34 -21.80
N LEU A 613 -16.26 1.51 -21.31
CA LEU A 613 -16.64 1.21 -19.91
C LEU A 613 -17.21 -0.18 -19.67
N ARG A 614 -16.94 -1.16 -20.52
CA ARG A 614 -17.30 -2.55 -20.24
C ARG A 614 -16.34 -3.19 -19.25
N VAL A 615 -16.48 -2.84 -17.97
CA VAL A 615 -15.83 -3.57 -16.89
C VAL A 615 -16.66 -4.82 -16.58
N ARG A 616 -16.13 -6.00 -16.86
CA ARG A 616 -16.74 -7.26 -16.44
C ARG A 616 -16.50 -7.43 -14.94
N THR A 617 -17.56 -7.42 -14.15
CA THR A 617 -17.49 -7.77 -12.75
C THR A 617 -17.60 -9.27 -12.57
N VAL A 618 -16.71 -9.87 -11.81
CA VAL A 618 -16.88 -11.24 -11.32
C VAL A 618 -17.92 -11.20 -10.22
N ALA A 619 -18.99 -11.97 -10.35
CA ALA A 619 -19.94 -12.12 -9.24
C ALA A 619 -19.16 -12.60 -8.02
N LYS A 620 -19.07 -11.77 -7.00
CA LYS A 620 -18.42 -12.11 -5.72
C LYS A 620 -19.20 -13.26 -5.09
N LYS A 621 -18.78 -14.49 -5.31
CA LYS A 621 -19.14 -15.61 -4.44
C LYS A 621 -18.35 -15.43 -3.14
N SER A 622 -18.79 -14.53 -2.28
CA SER A 622 -18.33 -14.54 -0.91
C SER A 622 -18.65 -15.91 -0.34
N MET A 623 -17.66 -16.64 0.13
CA MET A 623 -17.90 -17.92 0.80
C MET A 623 -18.86 -17.75 1.99
N LEU A 624 -18.84 -16.59 2.63
CA LEU A 624 -19.75 -16.22 3.70
C LEU A 624 -21.19 -16.12 3.18
N LYS A 625 -21.44 -15.34 2.10
CA LYS A 625 -22.77 -15.22 1.50
C LYS A 625 -23.34 -16.56 1.06
N VAL A 626 -22.54 -17.38 0.37
CA VAL A 626 -22.96 -18.73 -0.05
C VAL A 626 -23.26 -19.61 1.17
N SER A 627 -22.45 -19.48 2.24
CA SER A 627 -22.65 -20.23 3.46
C SER A 627 -23.88 -19.78 4.24
N ILE A 628 -24.18 -18.47 4.27
CA ILE A 628 -25.42 -17.93 4.87
C ILE A 628 -26.64 -18.45 4.08
N ILE A 629 -26.65 -18.31 2.76
CA ILE A 629 -27.74 -18.81 1.89
C ILE A 629 -27.99 -20.30 2.14
N GLN A 630 -26.93 -21.12 2.13
CA GLN A 630 -27.06 -22.57 2.37
C GLN A 630 -27.56 -22.92 3.77
N SER A 631 -27.25 -22.10 4.77
CA SER A 631 -27.71 -22.31 6.13
C SER A 631 -29.18 -21.94 6.29
N ILE A 632 -29.61 -20.85 5.67
CA ILE A 632 -31.03 -20.43 5.60
C ILE A 632 -31.85 -21.46 4.80
N ASP A 633 -31.36 -21.97 3.67
CA ASP A 633 -32.01 -23.04 2.91
C ASP A 633 -32.19 -24.33 3.73
N ARG A 634 -31.36 -24.56 4.74
CA ARG A 634 -31.45 -25.68 5.69
C ARG A 634 -32.28 -25.35 6.92
N GLN A 635 -32.85 -24.16 6.99
CA GLN A 635 -33.66 -23.68 8.11
C GLN A 635 -32.90 -23.70 9.45
N ILE A 636 -31.62 -23.32 9.46
CA ILE A 636 -30.85 -23.14 10.69
C ILE A 636 -31.30 -21.83 11.34
N ALA A 637 -31.60 -21.84 12.63
CA ALA A 637 -31.98 -20.64 13.37
C ALA A 637 -30.92 -19.54 13.21
N LEU A 638 -31.34 -18.29 13.05
CA LEU A 638 -30.41 -17.19 12.73
C LEU A 638 -29.45 -16.92 13.88
N ASP A 639 -29.86 -17.13 15.14
CA ASP A 639 -28.99 -17.03 16.31
C ASP A 639 -27.84 -18.06 16.26
N ASP A 640 -28.18 -19.33 16.00
CA ASP A 640 -27.21 -20.41 15.85
C ASP A 640 -26.27 -20.16 14.65
N LEU A 641 -26.81 -19.54 13.59
CA LEU A 641 -26.03 -19.18 12.42
C LEU A 641 -25.04 -18.06 12.71
N ALA A 642 -25.44 -17.05 13.48
CA ALA A 642 -24.57 -15.96 13.93
C ALA A 642 -23.39 -16.53 14.75
N GLU A 643 -23.68 -17.35 15.76
CA GLU A 643 -22.66 -17.99 16.58
C GLU A 643 -21.72 -18.88 15.75
N ALA A 644 -22.24 -19.71 14.85
CA ALA A 644 -21.46 -20.58 13.97
C ALA A 644 -20.55 -19.81 13.00
N LYS A 645 -20.86 -18.54 12.67
CA LYS A 645 -20.05 -17.69 11.80
C LYS A 645 -19.14 -16.73 12.58
N GLY A 646 -19.29 -16.67 13.91
CA GLY A 646 -18.55 -15.73 14.75
C GLY A 646 -18.94 -14.27 14.49
N LEU A 647 -20.20 -14.05 14.11
CA LEU A 647 -20.85 -12.76 13.92
C LEU A 647 -21.72 -12.46 15.13
N ASP A 648 -21.96 -11.19 15.45
CA ASP A 648 -23.10 -10.84 16.26
C ASP A 648 -24.39 -10.89 15.42
N PHE A 649 -25.55 -10.81 16.06
CA PHE A 649 -26.83 -10.97 15.38
C PHE A 649 -27.08 -9.83 14.39
N ASP A 650 -26.71 -8.59 14.74
CA ASP A 650 -26.82 -7.42 13.89
C ASP A 650 -25.93 -7.53 12.64
N ASP A 651 -24.66 -7.94 12.82
CA ASP A 651 -23.75 -8.18 11.69
C ASP A 651 -24.29 -9.28 10.74
N LEU A 652 -24.96 -10.31 11.27
CA LEU A 652 -25.60 -11.34 10.44
C LEU A 652 -26.78 -10.77 9.67
N LEU A 653 -27.64 -9.95 10.30
CA LEU A 653 -28.76 -9.30 9.62
C LEU A 653 -28.27 -8.36 8.53
N ASP A 654 -27.21 -7.59 8.76
CA ASP A 654 -26.55 -6.77 7.72
C ASP A 654 -26.13 -7.57 6.50
N GLU A 655 -25.54 -8.73 6.71
CA GLU A 655 -25.13 -9.62 5.61
C GLU A 655 -26.35 -10.22 4.88
N ILE A 656 -27.41 -10.59 5.61
CA ILE A 656 -28.66 -11.10 5.03
C ILE A 656 -29.35 -10.01 4.20
N GLU A 657 -29.45 -8.81 4.72
CA GLU A 657 -29.99 -7.64 4.00
C GLU A 657 -29.19 -7.38 2.70
N ALA A 658 -27.85 -7.37 2.80
CA ALA A 658 -26.99 -7.20 1.63
C ALA A 658 -27.18 -8.33 0.57
N ILE A 659 -27.55 -9.53 1.01
CA ILE A 659 -27.88 -10.66 0.11
C ILE A 659 -29.22 -10.39 -0.58
N VAL A 660 -30.24 -9.99 0.17
CA VAL A 660 -31.59 -9.71 -0.37
C VAL A 660 -31.55 -8.48 -1.28
N TYR A 661 -30.87 -7.40 -0.88
CA TYR A 661 -30.68 -6.22 -1.76
C TYR A 661 -29.91 -6.52 -3.03
N SER A 662 -29.04 -7.55 -3.05
CA SER A 662 -28.36 -8.00 -4.26
C SER A 662 -29.25 -8.79 -5.24
N GLY A 663 -30.53 -9.00 -4.92
CA GLY A 663 -31.49 -9.72 -5.74
C GLY A 663 -31.53 -11.24 -5.50
N THR A 664 -31.06 -11.70 -4.35
CA THR A 664 -31.16 -13.11 -3.97
C THR A 664 -32.36 -13.30 -3.04
N LYS A 665 -33.27 -14.18 -3.46
CA LYS A 665 -34.42 -14.54 -2.63
C LYS A 665 -34.00 -15.45 -1.48
N LEU A 666 -34.34 -15.05 -0.25
CA LEU A 666 -34.13 -15.84 0.97
C LEU A 666 -35.48 -16.07 1.66
N ASN A 667 -35.67 -17.25 2.21
CA ASN A 667 -36.85 -17.56 3.03
C ASN A 667 -36.42 -17.70 4.49
N ILE A 668 -36.77 -16.73 5.31
CA ILE A 668 -36.54 -16.69 6.75
C ILE A 668 -37.80 -16.85 7.58
N ASP A 669 -38.95 -17.24 6.94
CA ASP A 669 -40.26 -17.38 7.60
C ASP A 669 -40.18 -18.32 8.80
N TYR A 670 -39.45 -19.42 8.69
CA TYR A 670 -39.24 -20.39 9.77
C TYR A 670 -38.70 -19.77 11.06
N PHE A 671 -37.90 -18.72 10.96
CA PHE A 671 -37.34 -18.01 12.10
C PHE A 671 -38.28 -16.91 12.58
N ILE A 672 -38.91 -16.17 11.65
CA ILE A 672 -39.89 -15.12 11.97
C ILE A 672 -41.08 -15.70 12.73
N GLU A 673 -41.64 -16.83 12.27
CA GLU A 673 -42.75 -17.55 12.94
C GLU A 673 -42.41 -18.03 14.36
N GLU A 674 -41.12 -18.20 14.67
CA GLU A 674 -40.66 -18.62 16.01
C GLU A 674 -40.49 -17.45 16.96
N VAL A 675 -40.12 -16.25 16.47
CA VAL A 675 -39.66 -15.12 17.30
C VAL A 675 -40.61 -13.92 17.28
N ILE A 676 -41.55 -13.82 16.34
CA ILE A 676 -42.49 -12.68 16.16
C ILE A 676 -43.92 -13.18 16.09
N ASP A 677 -44.81 -12.54 16.79
CA ASP A 677 -46.27 -12.83 16.72
C ASP A 677 -46.85 -12.50 15.35
N ASP A 678 -47.77 -13.33 14.84
CA ASP A 678 -48.40 -13.18 13.52
C ASP A 678 -49.02 -11.79 13.31
N GLU A 679 -49.60 -11.20 14.36
CA GLU A 679 -50.22 -9.85 14.32
C GLU A 679 -49.13 -8.77 14.06
N HIS A 680 -47.97 -8.86 14.71
CA HIS A 680 -46.85 -7.94 14.47
C HIS A 680 -46.24 -8.13 13.07
N VAL A 681 -46.15 -9.36 12.58
CA VAL A 681 -45.67 -9.63 11.23
C VAL A 681 -46.57 -8.98 10.17
N ASP A 682 -47.90 -9.12 10.32
CA ASP A 682 -48.85 -8.58 9.38
C ASP A 682 -48.84 -7.04 9.41
N ASP A 683 -48.82 -6.42 10.58
CA ASP A 683 -48.81 -4.96 10.74
C ASP A 683 -47.54 -4.32 10.15
N ILE A 684 -46.35 -4.89 10.43
CA ILE A 684 -45.08 -4.40 9.90
C ILE A 684 -45.01 -4.63 8.38
N TYR A 685 -45.52 -5.76 7.90
CA TYR A 685 -45.54 -6.08 6.47
C TYR A 685 -46.46 -5.11 5.70
N ASP A 686 -47.64 -4.85 6.22
CA ASP A 686 -48.61 -3.90 5.64
C ASP A 686 -48.04 -2.48 5.66
N TYR A 687 -47.34 -2.10 6.74
CA TYR A 687 -46.58 -0.84 6.79
C TYR A 687 -45.62 -0.68 5.61
N PHE A 688 -44.75 -1.68 5.35
CA PHE A 688 -43.83 -1.62 4.23
C PHE A 688 -44.50 -1.69 2.86
N MET A 689 -45.72 -2.23 2.78
CA MET A 689 -46.52 -2.22 1.53
C MET A 689 -47.10 -0.81 1.23
N GLU A 690 -47.35 0.00 2.24
CA GLU A 690 -47.94 1.32 2.11
C GLU A 690 -46.91 2.45 2.17
N SER A 691 -45.74 2.23 2.79
CA SER A 691 -44.69 3.22 2.99
C SER A 691 -43.97 3.63 1.71
N ASP A 692 -43.55 4.88 1.64
CA ASP A 692 -42.69 5.39 0.52
C ASP A 692 -41.20 5.11 0.71
N THR A 693 -40.78 4.61 1.89
CA THR A 693 -39.40 4.35 2.25
C THR A 693 -39.27 3.04 3.00
N ASP A 694 -38.07 2.42 2.92
CA ASP A 694 -37.68 1.23 3.67
C ASP A 694 -36.69 1.55 4.81
N ASP A 695 -36.62 2.84 5.22
CA ASP A 695 -35.76 3.31 6.28
C ASP A 695 -36.25 2.83 7.66
N LEU A 696 -35.35 2.18 8.41
CA LEU A 696 -35.67 1.58 9.71
C LEU A 696 -36.05 2.61 10.77
N ASP A 697 -35.31 3.71 10.83
CA ASP A 697 -35.57 4.77 11.80
C ASP A 697 -36.97 5.38 11.57
N THR A 698 -37.38 5.55 10.32
CA THR A 698 -38.69 6.02 9.93
C THR A 698 -39.77 5.01 10.31
N ALA A 699 -39.54 3.73 10.00
CA ALA A 699 -40.47 2.66 10.33
C ALA A 699 -40.70 2.55 11.86
N GLN A 700 -39.64 2.58 12.65
CA GLN A 700 -39.68 2.53 14.11
C GLN A 700 -40.49 3.71 14.70
N ASN A 701 -40.29 4.91 14.14
CA ASN A 701 -41.01 6.10 14.61
C ASN A 701 -42.50 6.07 14.26
N GLU A 702 -42.90 5.46 13.13
CA GLU A 702 -44.29 5.40 12.67
C GLU A 702 -45.07 4.22 13.27
N LEU A 703 -44.42 3.07 13.44
CA LEU A 703 -45.01 1.89 14.07
C LEU A 703 -45.11 2.02 15.60
N GLY A 704 -44.16 2.73 16.22
CA GLY A 704 -44.16 3.02 17.66
C GLY A 704 -43.37 2.05 18.52
N GLU A 705 -43.38 2.26 19.85
CA GLU A 705 -42.59 1.52 20.83
C GLU A 705 -43.03 0.05 21.05
N ASP A 706 -44.19 -0.34 20.53
CA ASP A 706 -44.72 -1.68 20.67
C ASP A 706 -44.03 -2.70 19.79
N TYR A 707 -43.27 -2.24 18.78
CA TYR A 707 -42.48 -3.06 17.84
C TYR A 707 -40.99 -2.83 18.07
N SER A 708 -40.23 -3.92 18.23
CA SER A 708 -38.78 -3.82 18.38
C SER A 708 -38.09 -3.58 17.03
N GLU A 709 -36.89 -2.99 17.06
CA GLU A 709 -36.09 -2.74 15.87
C GLU A 709 -35.76 -4.05 15.12
N ASP A 710 -35.50 -5.14 15.87
CA ASP A 710 -35.21 -6.46 15.30
C ASP A 710 -36.45 -7.06 14.59
N GLU A 711 -37.65 -6.92 15.14
CA GLU A 711 -38.89 -7.37 14.51
C GLU A 711 -39.12 -6.62 13.18
N ILE A 712 -39.02 -5.29 13.21
CA ILE A 712 -39.18 -4.46 12.01
C ILE A 712 -38.14 -4.85 10.95
N ARG A 713 -36.92 -5.12 11.36
CA ARG A 713 -35.81 -5.48 10.48
C ARG A 713 -36.01 -6.85 9.84
N LEU A 714 -36.40 -7.84 10.62
CA LEU A 714 -36.67 -9.19 10.13
C LEU A 714 -37.83 -9.22 9.13
N VAL A 715 -38.95 -8.55 9.45
CA VAL A 715 -40.10 -8.47 8.55
C VAL A 715 -39.78 -7.66 7.30
N ARG A 716 -38.97 -6.61 7.39
CA ARG A 716 -38.45 -5.89 6.21
C ARG A 716 -37.63 -6.79 5.30
N ILE A 717 -36.76 -7.65 5.84
CA ILE A 717 -35.99 -8.63 5.07
C ILE A 717 -36.92 -9.59 4.33
N LYS A 718 -37.94 -10.12 5.02
CA LYS A 718 -38.99 -10.96 4.43
C LYS A 718 -39.71 -10.23 3.29
N PHE A 719 -40.19 -9.02 3.54
CA PHE A 719 -40.91 -8.19 2.57
C PHE A 719 -40.04 -7.94 1.31
N LEU A 720 -38.79 -7.51 1.48
CA LEU A 720 -37.88 -7.26 0.36
C LEU A 720 -37.52 -8.54 -0.38
N SER A 721 -37.37 -9.66 0.32
CA SER A 721 -37.12 -10.97 -0.31
C SER A 721 -38.28 -11.45 -1.17
N GLU A 722 -39.50 -11.23 -0.73
CA GLU A 722 -40.69 -11.67 -1.43
C GLU A 722 -41.13 -10.76 -2.58
N GLN A 723 -41.05 -9.44 -2.37
CA GLN A 723 -41.59 -8.45 -3.29
C GLN A 723 -40.51 -7.91 -4.26
N ALA A 724 -39.27 -7.81 -3.84
CA ALA A 724 -38.19 -7.22 -4.65
C ALA A 724 -37.39 -8.25 -5.43
N ASN A 725 -37.46 -9.54 -5.10
CA ASN A 725 -36.65 -10.65 -5.67
C ASN A 725 -37.58 -11.84 -6.14
#